data_e7d6f51ba367c6308fdba4c762f15d01
#
_entry.id   e7d6f51ba367c6308fdba4c762f15d01
#
_cell.length_a   1.000
_cell.length_b   1.000
_cell.length_c   1.000
_cell.angle_alpha   90.00
_cell.angle_beta   90.00
_cell.angle_gamma   90.00
#
_symmetry.space_group_name_H-M   'P 1'
#
loop_
_entity.id
_entity.type
_entity.pdbx_description
1 polymer ?
#
loop_
_entity_poly.entity_id
_entity_poly.type
_entity_poly.pdbx_seq_one_letter_code
_entity_poly.pdbx_strand_id
1 'polypeptide(L)'
;MSSAAALLLLGIVALAAQGAVSVRARRFEIALAQLRGRHGLGLLRTAVTEPLVILLAAAATGVVLGGVLARVVVSRWAGDGTTFQMSRYEWVTAAVVLLAGALVVATVSWRTTCLPLSAKLDSLHRPRHASAAALLFSLLVLIGAGVSVYQARQLGVRRADWVSFLSPALLGLAAGQIAVWTVALVSRLAMGSTRLNRRLGWFLTLRRLTRRADSVATIRLAVAAVVVAGIAVSAWAGSQTWRDQTARMQTGGPVAFAVAAGGLRAYIASHEADPSGEWLMAISASPDPSGGSRRAVFVDTPRWDRVVGSHFEGTPVASVGSEIDALSPAETVQTAQGDTFSVTLSAESVDRAWPTRKVQRIEGRLTSYGFAPLQFTVRYVTDEGDNYTLQVPDDPGTRPPLVAPGYVGHTAAAPGCARGCAVQSVSVQGVSRNGQSFRVTEMTFAGMALLPAGTSGLSLSETSRALRAVASRGGLDLSVTDAYSSHLLLEWERDVLPAALVAPGVRLERSRGVPQVYGPDGDARPIQVTGQAAALPLLGRAGILLDLGTALRGAGGQISGAQARVVARADTPAQVLDDLRGTGAVGRQTTVEQAVADIQRGPRARGSTLYALIAVFGLLIAAVSLVSSTAEQRRERRSEAASLRVVGVGVGDVAGSHRAEAAVLGTAVIVVAGVAVWIGCRALLDVLPLVVPGEFGLLLDATPRLGLVAGLAFGAGLFVALVVFLSFRFVARSSPPSMLSDEAR
;
A
#
# COMPACT_ATOMS: atom_id res chain seq x y z
N MET A 1 -7.30 7.50 -17.57
CA MET A 1 -6.64 7.89 -18.84
C MET A 1 -5.12 7.65 -18.82
N SER A 2 -4.45 7.94 -17.73
CA SER A 2 -2.98 7.78 -17.60
C SER A 2 -2.46 6.35 -17.82
N SER A 3 -3.18 5.33 -17.35
CA SER A 3 -2.77 3.93 -17.49
C SER A 3 -2.77 3.39 -18.92
N ALA A 4 -3.59 3.96 -19.81
CA ALA A 4 -3.63 3.57 -21.24
C ALA A 4 -2.47 4.15 -22.08
N ALA A 5 -1.75 5.16 -21.55
CA ALA A 5 -0.68 5.85 -22.30
C ALA A 5 0.43 4.91 -22.75
N ALA A 6 0.79 3.91 -21.94
CA ALA A 6 1.79 2.90 -22.28
C ALA A 6 1.36 2.03 -23.48
N LEU A 7 0.07 1.61 -23.51
CA LEU A 7 -0.49 0.86 -24.64
C LEU A 7 -0.56 1.69 -25.91
N LEU A 8 -0.97 2.96 -25.78
CA LEU A 8 -1.04 3.88 -26.91
C LEU A 8 0.34 4.09 -27.54
N LEU A 9 1.37 4.28 -26.72
CA LEU A 9 2.75 4.39 -27.19
C LEU A 9 3.21 3.12 -27.91
N LEU A 10 2.98 1.95 -27.32
CA LEU A 10 3.31 0.67 -27.97
C LEU A 10 2.54 0.46 -29.27
N GLY A 11 1.24 0.80 -29.28
CA GLY A 11 0.39 0.74 -30.46
C GLY A 11 0.89 1.64 -31.59
N ILE A 12 1.26 2.88 -31.32
CA ILE A 12 1.81 3.82 -32.28
C ILE A 12 3.14 3.30 -32.82
N VAL A 13 4.03 2.79 -31.96
CA VAL A 13 5.31 2.21 -32.39
C VAL A 13 5.10 0.95 -33.25
N ALA A 14 4.12 0.10 -32.89
CA ALA A 14 3.75 -1.05 -33.68
C ALA A 14 3.21 -0.67 -35.06
N LEU A 15 2.30 0.31 -35.12
CA LEU A 15 1.78 0.85 -36.37
C LEU A 15 2.89 1.43 -37.25
N ALA A 16 3.83 2.19 -36.68
CA ALA A 16 4.97 2.73 -37.40
C ALA A 16 5.87 1.62 -37.96
N ALA A 17 6.14 0.58 -37.17
CA ALA A 17 6.93 -0.58 -37.60
C ALA A 17 6.23 -1.34 -38.73
N GLN A 18 4.93 -1.66 -38.57
CA GLN A 18 4.14 -2.38 -39.59
C GLN A 18 3.96 -1.53 -40.86
N GLY A 19 3.67 -0.24 -40.73
CA GLY A 19 3.61 0.67 -41.87
C GLY A 19 4.91 0.71 -42.64
N ALA A 20 6.07 0.75 -41.98
CA ALA A 20 7.36 0.71 -42.64
C ALA A 20 7.62 -0.60 -43.40
N VAL A 21 7.18 -1.75 -42.86
CA VAL A 21 7.32 -3.07 -43.50
C VAL A 21 6.38 -3.18 -44.71
N SER A 22 5.10 -2.81 -44.56
CA SER A 22 4.09 -2.85 -45.63
C SER A 22 4.47 -1.96 -46.84
N VAL A 23 4.95 -0.75 -46.58
CA VAL A 23 5.39 0.16 -47.63
C VAL A 23 6.65 -0.37 -48.33
N ARG A 24 7.56 -1.05 -47.64
CA ARG A 24 8.71 -1.70 -48.27
C ARG A 24 8.29 -2.84 -49.19
N ALA A 25 7.31 -3.65 -48.80
CA ALA A 25 6.78 -4.74 -49.59
C ALA A 25 6.20 -4.23 -50.93
N ARG A 26 5.68 -3.00 -50.97
CA ARG A 26 5.06 -2.36 -52.14
C ARG A 26 6.00 -1.45 -52.92
N ARG A 27 7.28 -1.37 -52.59
CA ARG A 27 8.25 -0.48 -53.27
C ARG A 27 8.31 -0.70 -54.78
N PHE A 28 8.22 -1.94 -55.21
CA PHE A 28 8.22 -2.29 -56.64
C PHE A 28 6.96 -1.79 -57.35
N GLU A 29 5.79 -1.92 -56.76
CA GLU A 29 4.53 -1.39 -57.30
C GLU A 29 4.54 0.14 -57.38
N ILE A 30 5.09 0.80 -56.35
CA ILE A 30 5.26 2.26 -56.32
C ILE A 30 6.26 2.69 -57.39
N ALA A 31 7.36 1.95 -57.61
CA ALA A 31 8.33 2.22 -58.67
C ALA A 31 7.70 2.05 -60.05
N LEU A 32 6.91 0.99 -60.29
CA LEU A 32 6.18 0.79 -61.55
C LEU A 32 5.14 1.89 -61.81
N ALA A 33 4.42 2.34 -60.78
CA ALA A 33 3.48 3.45 -60.92
C ALA A 33 4.21 4.75 -61.26
N GLN A 34 5.42 4.95 -60.75
CA GLN A 34 6.27 6.09 -61.07
C GLN A 34 6.80 6.03 -62.51
N LEU A 35 7.19 4.84 -62.99
CA LEU A 35 7.58 4.61 -64.41
C LEU A 35 6.41 4.85 -65.37
N ARG A 36 5.16 4.61 -64.90
CA ARG A 36 3.95 4.90 -65.72
C ARG A 36 3.55 6.39 -65.71
N GLY A 37 4.43 7.28 -65.20
CA GLY A 37 4.21 8.72 -65.19
C GLY A 37 3.41 9.30 -64.06
N ARG A 38 3.11 8.51 -63.01
CA ARG A 38 2.47 9.04 -61.80
C ARG A 38 3.52 9.69 -60.89
N HIS A 39 3.42 10.99 -60.68
CA HIS A 39 4.37 11.76 -59.87
C HIS A 39 3.66 12.57 -58.79
N GLY A 40 4.40 13.00 -57.76
CA GLY A 40 3.95 13.91 -56.71
C GLY A 40 2.75 13.40 -55.88
N LEU A 41 1.73 14.25 -55.72
CA LEU A 41 0.56 13.97 -54.91
C LEU A 41 -0.28 12.77 -55.39
N GLY A 42 -0.28 12.49 -56.74
CA GLY A 42 -0.99 11.32 -57.26
C GLY A 42 -0.38 9.99 -56.81
N LEU A 43 0.95 9.91 -56.71
CA LEU A 43 1.66 8.74 -56.22
C LEU A 43 1.46 8.57 -54.72
N LEU A 44 1.52 9.68 -53.96
CA LEU A 44 1.27 9.68 -52.52
C LEU A 44 -0.15 9.22 -52.20
N ARG A 45 -1.15 9.73 -52.94
CA ARG A 45 -2.56 9.34 -52.76
C ARG A 45 -2.74 7.84 -52.93
N THR A 46 -2.15 7.22 -53.93
CA THR A 46 -2.24 5.76 -54.16
C THR A 46 -1.50 4.96 -53.07
N ALA A 47 -0.38 5.49 -52.56
CA ALA A 47 0.38 4.84 -51.48
C ALA A 47 -0.28 4.92 -50.08
N VAL A 48 -1.10 5.97 -49.84
CA VAL A 48 -1.72 6.25 -48.54
C VAL A 48 -3.15 5.71 -48.42
N THR A 49 -3.91 5.70 -49.56
CA THR A 49 -5.36 5.39 -49.52
C THR A 49 -5.64 4.02 -48.95
N GLU A 50 -4.97 2.96 -49.35
CA GLU A 50 -5.24 1.61 -48.90
C GLU A 50 -4.87 1.40 -47.41
N PRO A 51 -3.67 1.79 -46.93
CA PRO A 51 -3.36 1.72 -45.50
C PRO A 51 -4.32 2.56 -44.64
N LEU A 52 -4.78 3.72 -45.17
CA LEU A 52 -5.73 4.57 -44.47
C LEU A 52 -7.12 3.94 -44.35
N VAL A 53 -7.60 3.31 -45.43
CA VAL A 53 -8.89 2.58 -45.41
C VAL A 53 -8.84 1.43 -44.44
N ILE A 54 -7.74 0.65 -44.40
CA ILE A 54 -7.53 -0.42 -43.44
C ILE A 54 -7.50 0.13 -42.01
N LEU A 55 -6.81 1.26 -41.80
CA LEU A 55 -6.75 1.91 -40.47
C LEU A 55 -8.13 2.37 -40.01
N LEU A 56 -8.93 2.98 -40.88
CA LEU A 56 -10.30 3.43 -40.57
C LEU A 56 -11.23 2.24 -40.26
N ALA A 57 -11.17 1.19 -41.07
CA ALA A 57 -11.94 -0.04 -40.84
C ALA A 57 -11.55 -0.69 -39.51
N ALA A 58 -10.22 -0.79 -39.24
CA ALA A 58 -9.71 -1.33 -37.99
C ALA A 58 -10.09 -0.44 -36.76
N ALA A 59 -10.11 0.88 -36.94
CA ALA A 59 -10.54 1.80 -35.89
C ALA A 59 -12.03 1.62 -35.55
N ALA A 60 -12.88 1.52 -36.56
CA ALA A 60 -14.31 1.29 -36.36
C ALA A 60 -14.59 -0.04 -35.64
N THR A 61 -13.97 -1.14 -36.10
CA THR A 61 -14.09 -2.45 -35.46
C THR A 61 -13.48 -2.45 -34.05
N GLY A 62 -12.36 -1.75 -33.83
CA GLY A 62 -11.71 -1.60 -32.55
C GLY A 62 -12.56 -0.86 -31.51
N VAL A 63 -13.26 0.20 -31.92
CA VAL A 63 -14.20 0.93 -31.04
C VAL A 63 -15.36 0.04 -30.64
N VAL A 64 -15.95 -0.71 -31.58
CA VAL A 64 -17.07 -1.63 -31.28
C VAL A 64 -16.63 -2.75 -30.34
N LEU A 65 -15.54 -3.45 -30.68
CA LEU A 65 -15.02 -4.56 -29.85
C LEU A 65 -14.55 -4.05 -28.47
N GLY A 66 -13.88 -2.91 -28.43
CA GLY A 66 -13.47 -2.27 -27.19
C GLY A 66 -14.65 -1.87 -26.32
N GLY A 67 -15.70 -1.32 -26.91
CA GLY A 67 -16.95 -0.98 -26.22
C GLY A 67 -17.68 -2.21 -25.65
N VAL A 68 -17.73 -3.30 -26.42
CA VAL A 68 -18.32 -4.58 -25.94
C VAL A 68 -17.48 -5.14 -24.80
N LEU A 69 -16.16 -5.19 -24.95
CA LEU A 69 -15.25 -5.70 -23.92
C LEU A 69 -15.35 -4.84 -22.64
N ALA A 70 -15.37 -3.52 -22.78
CA ALA A 70 -15.53 -2.61 -21.65
C ALA A 70 -16.86 -2.85 -20.91
N ARG A 71 -17.95 -3.06 -21.64
CA ARG A 71 -19.27 -3.42 -21.03
C ARG A 71 -19.18 -4.73 -20.25
N VAL A 72 -18.58 -5.77 -20.82
CA VAL A 72 -18.41 -7.07 -20.16
C VAL A 72 -17.53 -6.94 -18.91
N VAL A 73 -16.46 -6.16 -18.98
CA VAL A 73 -15.58 -5.93 -17.83
C VAL A 73 -16.31 -5.14 -16.75
N VAL A 74 -17.01 -4.08 -17.11
CA VAL A 74 -17.78 -3.25 -16.17
C VAL A 74 -18.91 -4.04 -15.52
N SER A 75 -19.67 -4.83 -16.28
CA SER A 75 -20.77 -5.63 -15.72
C SER A 75 -20.29 -6.69 -14.74
N ARG A 76 -19.11 -7.30 -15.00
CA ARG A 76 -18.56 -8.31 -14.09
C ARG A 76 -17.81 -7.76 -12.87
N TRP A 77 -17.29 -6.52 -12.96
CA TRP A 77 -16.40 -5.97 -11.94
C TRP A 77 -16.97 -4.79 -11.16
N ALA A 78 -17.96 -4.07 -11.71
CA ALA A 78 -18.49 -2.87 -11.06
C ALA A 78 -19.79 -3.11 -10.27
N GLY A 79 -20.38 -4.32 -10.35
CA GLY A 79 -21.64 -4.68 -9.70
C GLY A 79 -22.88 -4.20 -10.47
N ASP A 80 -24.04 -4.77 -10.11
CA ASP A 80 -25.30 -4.47 -10.72
C ASP A 80 -25.68 -3.00 -10.54
N GLY A 81 -25.98 -2.31 -11.64
CA GLY A 81 -26.43 -0.92 -11.66
C GLY A 81 -25.47 0.10 -12.29
N THR A 82 -24.23 -0.27 -12.64
CA THR A 82 -23.31 0.64 -13.35
C THR A 82 -23.45 0.47 -14.86
N THR A 83 -23.94 1.49 -15.55
CA THR A 83 -24.01 1.51 -17.02
C THR A 83 -22.71 2.11 -17.57
N PHE A 84 -22.06 1.37 -18.49
CA PHE A 84 -20.91 1.88 -19.23
C PHE A 84 -21.40 2.92 -20.25
N GLN A 85 -21.00 4.17 -20.08
CA GLN A 85 -21.19 5.24 -21.05
C GLN A 85 -19.84 5.79 -21.45
N MET A 86 -19.59 5.87 -22.76
CA MET A 86 -18.38 6.52 -23.29
C MET A 86 -18.46 8.02 -23.05
N SER A 87 -17.50 8.54 -22.29
CA SER A 87 -17.40 9.98 -22.01
C SER A 87 -16.88 10.74 -23.26
N ARG A 88 -17.10 12.05 -23.32
CA ARG A 88 -16.58 12.91 -24.40
C ARG A 88 -15.05 12.82 -24.51
N TYR A 89 -14.36 12.65 -23.39
CA TYR A 89 -12.90 12.50 -23.36
C TYR A 89 -12.40 11.22 -24.02
N GLU A 90 -13.16 10.13 -23.96
CA GLU A 90 -12.80 8.86 -24.61
C GLU A 90 -12.94 8.96 -26.12
N TRP A 91 -13.96 9.63 -26.61
CA TRP A 91 -14.10 9.94 -28.05
C TRP A 91 -12.98 10.83 -28.56
N VAL A 92 -12.62 11.89 -27.82
CA VAL A 92 -11.48 12.76 -28.18
C VAL A 92 -10.19 11.96 -28.19
N THR A 93 -9.96 11.09 -27.20
CA THR A 93 -8.76 10.23 -27.14
C THR A 93 -8.70 9.27 -28.33
N ALA A 94 -9.82 8.63 -28.69
CA ALA A 94 -9.92 7.76 -29.86
C ALA A 94 -9.61 8.52 -31.16
N ALA A 95 -10.13 9.72 -31.29
CA ALA A 95 -9.86 10.58 -32.45
C ALA A 95 -8.39 11.01 -32.54
N VAL A 96 -7.75 11.38 -31.41
CA VAL A 96 -6.33 11.72 -31.36
C VAL A 96 -5.46 10.52 -31.74
N VAL A 97 -5.77 9.33 -31.27
CA VAL A 97 -5.05 8.09 -31.61
C VAL A 97 -5.19 7.78 -33.10
N LEU A 98 -6.39 7.92 -33.63
CA LEU A 98 -6.64 7.72 -35.08
C LEU A 98 -5.85 8.72 -35.93
N LEU A 99 -5.85 10.00 -35.56
CA LEU A 99 -5.09 11.04 -36.21
C LEU A 99 -3.57 10.78 -36.15
N ALA A 100 -3.08 10.37 -34.97
CA ALA A 100 -1.68 10.00 -34.80
C ALA A 100 -1.31 8.78 -35.68
N GLY A 101 -2.15 7.77 -35.76
CA GLY A 101 -1.98 6.62 -36.63
C GLY A 101 -1.98 7.01 -38.12
N ALA A 102 -2.93 7.85 -38.53
CA ALA A 102 -2.99 8.38 -39.91
C ALA A 102 -1.75 9.21 -40.27
N LEU A 103 -1.26 10.05 -39.36
CA LEU A 103 -0.04 10.83 -39.52
C LEU A 103 1.19 9.93 -39.70
N VAL A 104 1.30 8.86 -38.86
CA VAL A 104 2.36 7.86 -38.99
C VAL A 104 2.33 7.18 -40.35
N VAL A 105 1.16 6.71 -40.81
CA VAL A 105 0.99 6.12 -42.15
C VAL A 105 1.37 7.11 -43.25
N ALA A 106 0.91 8.33 -43.15
CA ALA A 106 1.22 9.39 -44.13
C ALA A 106 2.72 9.71 -44.18
N THR A 107 3.37 9.87 -43.02
CA THR A 107 4.82 10.18 -42.96
C THR A 107 5.71 9.05 -43.49
N VAL A 108 5.37 7.79 -43.18
CA VAL A 108 6.08 6.61 -43.66
C VAL A 108 5.91 6.50 -45.19
N SER A 109 4.68 6.68 -45.71
CA SER A 109 4.39 6.65 -47.14
C SER A 109 5.07 7.81 -47.87
N TRP A 110 5.04 9.03 -47.32
CA TRP A 110 5.74 10.20 -47.87
C TRP A 110 7.24 9.96 -48.01
N ARG A 111 7.91 9.49 -46.94
CA ARG A 111 9.35 9.20 -46.99
C ARG A 111 9.72 8.20 -48.07
N THR A 112 8.86 7.22 -48.36
CA THR A 112 9.14 6.21 -49.40
C THR A 112 8.84 6.72 -50.79
N THR A 113 7.82 7.56 -50.99
CA THR A 113 7.53 8.18 -52.30
C THR A 113 8.60 9.19 -52.71
N CYS A 114 9.23 9.88 -51.75
CA CYS A 114 10.31 10.84 -52.00
C CYS A 114 11.67 10.20 -52.32
N LEU A 115 11.84 8.89 -52.16
CA LEU A 115 13.10 8.22 -52.56
C LEU A 115 13.27 8.24 -54.08
N PRO A 116 14.50 8.49 -54.61
CA PRO A 116 14.77 8.43 -56.05
C PRO A 116 14.55 7.02 -56.60
N LEU A 117 14.18 6.94 -57.87
CA LEU A 117 13.83 5.67 -58.53
C LEU A 117 14.98 4.65 -58.44
N SER A 118 16.23 5.11 -58.65
CA SER A 118 17.42 4.27 -58.50
C SER A 118 17.50 3.63 -57.09
N ALA A 119 17.22 4.39 -56.05
CA ALA A 119 17.23 3.88 -54.67
C ALA A 119 16.05 2.92 -54.35
N LYS A 120 14.96 2.99 -55.11
CA LYS A 120 13.83 2.05 -55.01
C LYS A 120 14.13 0.73 -55.69
N LEU A 121 14.84 0.74 -56.80
CA LEU A 121 15.23 -0.44 -57.58
C LEU A 121 16.51 -1.10 -57.08
N ASP A 122 17.47 -0.31 -56.56
CA ASP A 122 18.79 -0.78 -56.09
C ASP A 122 18.75 -1.40 -54.65
N SER A 123 17.59 -1.44 -54.03
CA SER A 123 17.41 -1.83 -52.59
C SER A 123 17.72 -3.30 -52.29
N LEU A 124 17.95 -4.13 -53.28
CA LEU A 124 18.18 -5.57 -53.13
C LEU A 124 19.64 -5.93 -52.76
N HIS A 125 20.62 -5.05 -52.95
CA HIS A 125 22.03 -5.46 -52.94
C HIS A 125 23.02 -4.72 -52.04
N ARG A 126 22.63 -3.64 -51.34
CA ARG A 126 23.56 -2.91 -50.45
C ARG A 126 23.15 -2.90 -48.99
N PRO A 127 24.03 -3.36 -48.05
CA PRO A 127 23.81 -3.15 -46.64
C PRO A 127 23.82 -1.64 -46.33
N ARG A 128 22.68 -1.09 -45.89
CA ARG A 128 22.62 0.30 -45.42
C ARG A 128 23.26 0.39 -44.04
N HIS A 129 24.27 1.25 -43.90
CA HIS A 129 24.70 1.73 -42.60
C HIS A 129 23.51 2.32 -41.87
N ALA A 130 23.41 2.07 -40.56
CA ALA A 130 22.38 2.69 -39.72
C ALA A 130 22.41 4.21 -39.96
N SER A 131 21.30 4.78 -40.42
CA SER A 131 21.25 6.22 -40.66
C SER A 131 21.48 6.95 -39.32
N ALA A 132 22.19 8.09 -39.35
CA ALA A 132 22.38 8.93 -38.16
C ALA A 132 21.05 9.21 -37.45
N ALA A 133 19.95 9.36 -38.23
CA ALA A 133 18.61 9.53 -37.67
C ALA A 133 18.13 8.32 -36.87
N ALA A 134 18.46 7.09 -37.27
CA ALA A 134 18.10 5.90 -36.49
C ALA A 134 18.90 5.78 -35.20
N LEU A 135 20.17 6.19 -35.20
CA LEU A 135 21.01 6.25 -34.01
C LEU A 135 20.51 7.34 -33.05
N LEU A 136 20.20 8.53 -33.56
CA LEU A 136 19.63 9.63 -32.78
C LEU A 136 18.29 9.24 -32.13
N PHE A 137 17.40 8.58 -32.91
CA PHE A 137 16.13 8.08 -32.35
C PHE A 137 16.36 7.05 -31.21
N SER A 138 17.31 6.13 -31.41
CA SER A 138 17.66 5.14 -30.40
C SER A 138 18.22 5.78 -29.13
N LEU A 139 19.06 6.79 -29.28
CA LEU A 139 19.62 7.57 -28.16
C LEU A 139 18.53 8.34 -27.44
N LEU A 140 17.61 8.96 -28.17
CA LEU A 140 16.47 9.71 -27.60
C LEU A 140 15.55 8.79 -26.79
N VAL A 141 15.28 7.56 -27.25
CA VAL A 141 14.50 6.57 -26.50
C VAL A 141 15.22 6.18 -25.21
N LEU A 142 16.54 5.97 -25.24
CA LEU A 142 17.31 5.64 -24.03
C LEU A 142 17.35 6.79 -23.03
N ILE A 143 17.59 8.01 -23.49
CA ILE A 143 17.57 9.21 -22.64
C ILE A 143 16.16 9.41 -22.07
N GLY A 144 15.13 9.30 -22.91
CA GLY A 144 13.73 9.41 -22.49
C GLY A 144 13.35 8.38 -21.41
N ALA A 145 13.82 7.14 -21.55
CA ALA A 145 13.63 6.11 -20.54
C ALA A 145 14.35 6.47 -19.22
N GLY A 146 15.59 6.92 -19.29
CA GLY A 146 16.36 7.34 -18.11
C GLY A 146 15.70 8.52 -17.39
N VAL A 147 15.31 9.55 -18.14
CA VAL A 147 14.63 10.73 -17.60
C VAL A 147 13.28 10.36 -16.99
N SER A 148 12.49 9.51 -17.63
CA SER A 148 11.18 9.10 -17.13
C SER A 148 11.28 8.30 -15.82
N VAL A 149 12.27 7.41 -15.68
CA VAL A 149 12.53 6.68 -14.45
C VAL A 149 13.02 7.63 -13.34
N TYR A 150 13.91 8.56 -13.68
CA TYR A 150 14.41 9.56 -12.74
C TYR A 150 13.28 10.46 -12.23
N GLN A 151 12.45 11.02 -13.11
CA GLN A 151 11.30 11.84 -12.73
C GLN A 151 10.30 11.07 -11.89
N ALA A 152 9.98 9.83 -12.26
CA ALA A 152 9.08 8.99 -11.48
C ALA A 152 9.59 8.82 -10.04
N ARG A 153 10.89 8.62 -9.84
CA ARG A 153 11.49 8.51 -8.50
C ARG A 153 11.50 9.83 -7.72
N GLN A 154 11.73 10.95 -8.38
CA GLN A 154 11.75 12.26 -7.72
C GLN A 154 10.35 12.73 -7.29
N LEU A 155 9.35 12.54 -8.13
CA LEU A 155 7.98 12.98 -7.86
C LEU A 155 7.26 12.07 -6.87
N GLY A 156 7.62 10.78 -6.81
CA GLY A 156 6.98 9.79 -5.96
C GLY A 156 5.50 9.56 -6.30
N VAL A 157 4.84 8.71 -5.52
CA VAL A 157 3.45 8.27 -5.77
C VAL A 157 2.43 9.41 -5.65
N ARG A 158 2.72 10.44 -4.83
CA ARG A 158 1.76 11.52 -4.53
C ARG A 158 1.61 12.56 -5.64
N ARG A 159 2.59 12.69 -6.53
CA ARG A 159 2.61 13.67 -7.64
C ARG A 159 2.87 12.99 -8.97
N ALA A 160 2.22 11.86 -9.19
CA ALA A 160 2.40 11.11 -10.42
C ALA A 160 1.89 11.87 -11.64
N ASP A 161 2.81 12.28 -12.49
CA ASP A 161 2.53 12.88 -13.78
C ASP A 161 2.32 11.80 -14.86
N TRP A 162 1.71 12.19 -15.99
CA TRP A 162 1.52 11.32 -17.16
C TRP A 162 2.82 10.67 -17.65
N VAL A 163 3.98 11.29 -17.40
CA VAL A 163 5.32 10.76 -17.72
C VAL A 163 5.62 9.48 -16.91
N SER A 164 5.20 9.42 -15.66
CA SER A 164 5.38 8.25 -14.81
C SER A 164 4.66 7.01 -15.35
N PHE A 165 3.50 7.20 -16.00
CA PHE A 165 2.76 6.10 -16.64
C PHE A 165 3.36 5.63 -17.95
N LEU A 166 4.16 6.47 -18.63
CA LEU A 166 4.91 6.11 -19.83
C LEU A 166 6.21 5.35 -19.51
N SER A 167 6.73 5.46 -18.28
CA SER A 167 8.02 4.89 -17.90
C SER A 167 8.18 3.40 -18.23
N PRO A 168 7.19 2.50 -17.98
CA PRO A 168 7.33 1.09 -18.31
C PRO A 168 7.46 0.85 -19.84
N ALA A 169 6.73 1.62 -20.65
CA ALA A 169 6.78 1.50 -22.10
C ALA A 169 8.10 2.03 -22.67
N LEU A 170 8.58 3.18 -22.18
CA LEU A 170 9.88 3.74 -22.57
C LEU A 170 11.03 2.82 -22.14
N LEU A 171 10.97 2.26 -20.93
CA LEU A 171 11.93 1.27 -20.44
C LEU A 171 11.92 0.01 -21.35
N GLY A 172 10.73 -0.46 -21.72
CA GLY A 172 10.56 -1.59 -22.62
C GLY A 172 11.17 -1.33 -24.00
N LEU A 173 10.92 -0.15 -24.58
CA LEU A 173 11.50 0.24 -25.87
C LEU A 173 13.03 0.40 -25.79
N ALA A 174 13.55 0.96 -24.70
CA ALA A 174 14.98 1.04 -24.43
C ALA A 174 15.61 -0.35 -24.31
N ALA A 175 15.00 -1.26 -23.55
CA ALA A 175 15.42 -2.66 -23.44
C ALA A 175 15.38 -3.37 -24.80
N GLY A 176 14.34 -3.13 -25.59
CA GLY A 176 14.24 -3.64 -26.96
C GLY A 176 15.37 -3.13 -27.85
N GLN A 177 15.78 -1.87 -27.72
CA GLN A 177 16.91 -1.31 -28.45
C GLN A 177 18.25 -1.92 -27.99
N ILE A 178 18.42 -2.13 -26.68
CA ILE A 178 19.58 -2.83 -26.12
C ILE A 178 19.64 -4.27 -26.65
N ALA A 179 18.48 -4.97 -26.71
CA ALA A 179 18.41 -6.33 -27.27
C ALA A 179 18.92 -6.38 -28.72
N VAL A 180 18.53 -5.39 -29.51
CA VAL A 180 19.02 -5.23 -30.89
C VAL A 180 20.53 -5.11 -30.93
N TRP A 181 21.10 -4.24 -30.09
CA TRP A 181 22.55 -4.02 -30.05
C TRP A 181 23.30 -5.23 -29.51
N THR A 182 22.76 -5.89 -28.48
CA THR A 182 23.38 -7.11 -27.92
C THR A 182 23.40 -8.26 -28.95
N VAL A 183 22.30 -8.49 -29.67
CA VAL A 183 22.26 -9.50 -30.73
C VAL A 183 23.25 -9.17 -31.85
N ALA A 184 23.32 -7.92 -32.27
CA ALA A 184 24.26 -7.49 -33.29
C ALA A 184 25.73 -7.64 -32.83
N LEU A 185 26.02 -7.24 -31.58
CA LEU A 185 27.35 -7.35 -30.99
C LEU A 185 27.80 -8.81 -30.84
N VAL A 186 26.94 -9.63 -30.21
CA VAL A 186 27.20 -11.06 -30.01
C VAL A 186 27.38 -11.78 -31.33
N SER A 187 26.57 -11.46 -32.34
CA SER A 187 26.70 -12.04 -33.66
C SER A 187 28.03 -11.65 -34.34
N ARG A 188 28.49 -10.39 -34.16
CA ARG A 188 29.79 -9.93 -34.68
C ARG A 188 30.96 -10.64 -33.99
N LEU A 189 30.90 -10.74 -32.65
CA LEU A 189 31.93 -11.44 -31.86
C LEU A 189 31.97 -12.95 -32.19
N ALA A 190 30.79 -13.56 -32.35
CA ALA A 190 30.68 -14.98 -32.71
C ALA A 190 31.20 -15.29 -34.12
N MET A 191 31.16 -14.33 -35.07
CA MET A 191 31.79 -14.50 -36.39
C MET A 191 33.31 -14.63 -36.31
N GLY A 192 33.96 -14.10 -35.27
CA GLY A 192 35.40 -14.31 -35.01
C GLY A 192 35.75 -15.71 -34.52
N SER A 193 34.75 -16.52 -34.10
CA SER A 193 34.95 -17.87 -33.57
C SER A 193 35.09 -18.90 -34.69
N THR A 194 36.26 -19.48 -34.84
CA THR A 194 36.53 -20.53 -35.85
C THR A 194 35.72 -21.81 -35.64
N ARG A 195 35.32 -22.11 -34.42
CA ARG A 195 34.47 -23.28 -34.10
C ARG A 195 33.04 -23.16 -34.62
N LEU A 196 32.42 -21.97 -34.47
CA LEU A 196 31.06 -21.71 -34.91
C LEU A 196 31.01 -21.56 -36.45
N ASN A 197 32.07 -21.00 -37.09
CA ASN A 197 32.12 -20.83 -38.52
C ASN A 197 32.33 -22.13 -39.33
N ARG A 198 32.76 -23.21 -38.71
CA ARG A 198 32.85 -24.54 -39.36
C ARG A 198 31.49 -25.15 -39.69
N ARG A 199 30.39 -24.73 -39.03
CA ARG A 199 29.04 -25.20 -39.31
C ARG A 199 28.35 -24.18 -40.22
N LEU A 200 28.09 -24.53 -41.48
CA LEU A 200 27.50 -23.66 -42.48
C LEU A 200 26.18 -22.98 -42.01
N GLY A 201 25.33 -23.74 -41.33
CA GLY A 201 24.10 -23.21 -40.76
C GLY A 201 24.29 -22.06 -39.76
N TRP A 202 25.30 -22.16 -38.87
CA TRP A 202 25.62 -21.07 -37.90
C TRP A 202 26.26 -19.88 -38.61
N PHE A 203 27.14 -20.10 -39.56
CA PHE A 203 27.76 -19.03 -40.36
C PHE A 203 26.69 -18.19 -41.10
N LEU A 204 25.74 -18.88 -41.76
CA LEU A 204 24.64 -18.20 -42.47
C LEU A 204 23.76 -17.41 -41.50
N THR A 205 23.48 -17.95 -40.30
CA THR A 205 22.69 -17.29 -39.26
C THR A 205 23.36 -16.01 -38.77
N LEU A 206 24.62 -16.10 -38.35
CA LEU A 206 25.37 -14.95 -37.85
C LEU A 206 25.50 -13.84 -38.91
N ARG A 207 25.76 -14.22 -40.16
CA ARG A 207 25.85 -13.28 -41.25
C ARG A 207 24.51 -12.59 -41.56
N ARG A 208 23.38 -13.31 -41.42
CA ARG A 208 22.04 -12.73 -41.56
C ARG A 208 21.73 -11.74 -40.46
N LEU A 209 21.95 -12.13 -39.21
CA LEU A 209 21.67 -11.28 -38.02
C LEU A 209 22.48 -9.99 -38.04
N THR A 210 23.73 -10.02 -38.60
CA THR A 210 24.56 -8.80 -38.72
C THR A 210 24.19 -7.91 -39.89
N ARG A 211 23.60 -8.44 -40.95
CA ARG A 211 23.30 -7.68 -42.21
C ARG A 211 21.86 -7.20 -42.32
N ARG A 212 20.90 -7.85 -41.66
CA ARG A 212 19.47 -7.53 -41.76
C ARG A 212 18.96 -6.75 -40.55
N ALA A 213 18.76 -5.46 -40.76
CA ALA A 213 18.14 -4.59 -39.77
C ALA A 213 16.66 -4.93 -39.51
N ASP A 214 15.97 -5.60 -40.42
CA ASP A 214 14.52 -5.81 -40.38
C ASP A 214 14.10 -6.94 -39.43
N SER A 215 14.90 -8.04 -39.33
CA SER A 215 14.65 -9.09 -38.33
C SER A 215 14.83 -8.58 -36.90
N VAL A 216 15.58 -7.51 -36.74
CA VAL A 216 15.94 -6.88 -35.50
C VAL A 216 14.83 -5.93 -34.99
N ALA A 217 14.09 -5.30 -35.90
CA ALA A 217 12.97 -4.42 -35.50
C ALA A 217 11.85 -5.16 -34.78
N THR A 218 11.61 -6.43 -35.18
CA THR A 218 10.59 -7.28 -34.54
C THR A 218 10.95 -7.66 -33.12
N ILE A 219 12.25 -7.90 -32.82
CA ILE A 219 12.74 -8.18 -31.47
C ILE A 219 12.49 -7.00 -30.53
N ARG A 220 12.73 -5.78 -31.01
CA ARG A 220 12.55 -4.56 -30.20
C ARG A 220 11.14 -4.46 -29.65
N LEU A 221 10.12 -4.69 -30.52
CA LEU A 221 8.73 -4.63 -30.09
C LEU A 221 8.35 -5.81 -29.17
N ALA A 222 8.85 -7.01 -29.48
CA ALA A 222 8.61 -8.18 -28.64
C ALA A 222 9.20 -8.01 -27.24
N VAL A 223 10.45 -7.57 -27.12
CA VAL A 223 11.08 -7.27 -25.82
C VAL A 223 10.33 -6.16 -25.08
N ALA A 224 9.97 -5.07 -25.78
CA ALA A 224 9.22 -3.97 -25.18
C ALA A 224 7.88 -4.44 -24.58
N ALA A 225 7.13 -5.25 -25.33
CA ALA A 225 5.85 -5.78 -24.84
C ALA A 225 6.03 -6.73 -23.67
N VAL A 226 7.06 -7.59 -23.69
CA VAL A 226 7.36 -8.51 -22.57
C VAL A 226 7.77 -7.75 -21.31
N VAL A 227 8.55 -6.67 -21.46
CA VAL A 227 8.95 -5.82 -20.32
C VAL A 227 7.73 -5.14 -19.72
N VAL A 228 6.87 -4.53 -20.53
CA VAL A 228 5.63 -3.90 -20.03
C VAL A 228 4.73 -4.93 -19.36
N ALA A 229 4.56 -6.11 -20.00
CA ALA A 229 3.77 -7.20 -19.42
C ALA A 229 4.37 -7.74 -18.13
N GLY A 230 5.69 -7.88 -18.06
CA GLY A 230 6.38 -8.37 -16.85
C GLY A 230 6.23 -7.42 -15.68
N ILE A 231 6.39 -6.11 -15.90
CA ILE A 231 6.15 -5.08 -14.88
C ILE A 231 4.67 -5.09 -14.46
N ALA A 232 3.74 -5.18 -15.41
CA ALA A 232 2.31 -5.16 -15.13
C ALA A 232 1.84 -6.40 -14.35
N VAL A 233 2.34 -7.60 -14.70
CA VAL A 233 2.04 -8.84 -13.96
C VAL A 233 2.65 -8.82 -12.57
N SER A 234 3.87 -8.30 -12.43
CA SER A 234 4.51 -8.12 -11.11
C SER A 234 3.74 -7.11 -10.25
N ALA A 235 3.29 -6.02 -10.85
CA ALA A 235 2.45 -5.02 -10.19
C ALA A 235 1.09 -5.59 -9.75
N TRP A 236 0.44 -6.39 -10.62
CA TRP A 236 -0.80 -7.07 -10.28
C TRP A 236 -0.61 -8.07 -9.13
N ALA A 237 0.43 -8.90 -9.20
CA ALA A 237 0.74 -9.86 -8.14
C ALA A 237 1.13 -9.15 -6.82
N GLY A 238 1.92 -8.08 -6.89
CA GLY A 238 2.25 -7.23 -5.72
C GLY A 238 1.00 -6.59 -5.12
N SER A 239 0.03 -6.19 -5.94
CA SER A 239 -1.22 -5.59 -5.46
C SER A 239 -2.10 -6.58 -4.68
N GLN A 240 -2.04 -7.88 -4.98
CA GLN A 240 -2.74 -8.91 -4.19
C GLN A 240 -2.15 -9.00 -2.79
N THR A 241 -0.81 -9.07 -2.69
CA THR A 241 -0.10 -9.08 -1.40
C THR A 241 -0.35 -7.78 -0.63
N TRP A 242 -0.32 -6.64 -1.31
CA TRP A 242 -0.62 -5.34 -0.70
C TRP A 242 -2.05 -5.27 -0.14
N ARG A 243 -3.04 -5.84 -0.84
CA ARG A 243 -4.44 -5.90 -0.36
C ARG A 243 -4.55 -6.72 0.90
N ASP A 244 -3.95 -7.92 0.90
CA ASP A 244 -3.94 -8.80 2.06
C ASP A 244 -3.26 -8.14 3.26
N GLN A 245 -2.07 -7.57 3.07
CA GLN A 245 -1.36 -6.83 4.12
C GLN A 245 -2.15 -5.64 4.64
N THR A 246 -2.78 -4.87 3.73
CA THR A 246 -3.62 -3.72 4.10
C THR A 246 -4.85 -4.15 4.89
N ALA A 247 -5.50 -5.24 4.47
CA ALA A 247 -6.66 -5.78 5.17
C ALA A 247 -6.28 -6.28 6.58
N ARG A 248 -5.18 -7.02 6.73
CA ARG A 248 -4.68 -7.46 8.03
C ARG A 248 -4.34 -6.29 8.95
N MET A 249 -3.73 -5.24 8.42
CA MET A 249 -3.47 -4.02 9.20
C MET A 249 -4.77 -3.30 9.56
N GLN A 250 -5.72 -3.23 8.63
CA GLN A 250 -6.99 -2.56 8.85
C GLN A 250 -7.86 -3.28 9.88
N THR A 251 -7.84 -4.60 9.93
CA THR A 251 -8.58 -5.38 10.93
C THR A 251 -7.88 -5.37 12.28
N GLY A 252 -6.56 -5.38 12.31
CA GLY A 252 -5.76 -5.47 13.54
C GLY A 252 -5.66 -6.88 14.12
N GLY A 253 -6.38 -7.85 13.54
CA GLY A 253 -6.39 -9.26 13.90
C GLY A 253 -7.24 -10.09 12.94
N PRO A 254 -7.28 -11.42 13.09
CA PRO A 254 -8.03 -12.33 12.19
C PRO A 254 -9.51 -11.99 12.10
N VAL A 255 -10.13 -11.73 13.25
CA VAL A 255 -11.52 -11.29 13.37
C VAL A 255 -11.54 -10.09 14.29
N ALA A 256 -12.16 -9.01 13.86
CA ALA A 256 -12.25 -7.77 14.62
C ALA A 256 -13.71 -7.40 14.90
N PHE A 257 -14.00 -7.03 16.12
CA PHE A 257 -15.28 -6.51 16.56
C PHE A 257 -15.12 -5.03 16.93
N ALA A 258 -15.89 -4.17 16.29
CA ALA A 258 -15.87 -2.74 16.61
C ALA A 258 -16.50 -2.50 17.99
N VAL A 259 -15.89 -1.63 18.78
CA VAL A 259 -16.40 -1.18 20.09
C VAL A 259 -16.68 0.31 20.02
N ALA A 260 -17.92 0.70 20.31
CA ALA A 260 -18.33 2.10 20.17
C ALA A 260 -17.85 2.98 21.34
N ALA A 261 -17.75 2.42 22.52
CA ALA A 261 -17.50 3.15 23.78
C ALA A 261 -16.02 3.31 24.15
N GLY A 262 -15.09 2.88 23.30
CA GLY A 262 -13.69 3.19 23.48
C GLY A 262 -12.75 2.09 23.94
N GLY A 263 -11.49 2.49 24.18
CA GLY A 263 -10.41 1.55 24.53
C GLY A 263 -10.62 0.86 25.86
N LEU A 264 -11.14 1.56 26.86
CA LEU A 264 -11.43 0.98 28.19
C LEU A 264 -12.53 -0.09 28.10
N ARG A 265 -13.60 0.16 27.36
CA ARG A 265 -14.67 -0.82 27.14
C ARG A 265 -14.17 -2.05 26.41
N ALA A 266 -13.33 -1.86 25.36
CA ALA A 266 -12.71 -2.97 24.65
C ALA A 266 -11.81 -3.80 25.57
N TYR A 267 -11.05 -3.14 26.44
CA TYR A 267 -10.19 -3.78 27.43
C TYR A 267 -11.00 -4.61 28.43
N ILE A 268 -12.02 -4.03 29.06
CA ILE A 268 -12.89 -4.72 30.04
C ILE A 268 -13.58 -5.91 29.35
N ALA A 269 -14.23 -5.70 28.20
CA ALA A 269 -14.98 -6.76 27.51
C ALA A 269 -14.08 -7.93 27.07
N SER A 270 -12.86 -7.66 26.63
CA SER A 270 -11.92 -8.72 26.23
C SER A 270 -11.43 -9.53 27.44
N HIS A 271 -11.26 -8.89 28.61
CA HIS A 271 -10.82 -9.55 29.84
C HIS A 271 -11.96 -10.31 30.54
N GLU A 272 -13.19 -9.82 30.46
CA GLU A 272 -14.38 -10.46 30.98
C GLU A 272 -14.72 -11.73 30.18
N ALA A 273 -14.74 -11.64 28.85
CA ALA A 273 -15.08 -12.77 27.97
C ALA A 273 -13.94 -13.80 27.84
N ASP A 274 -12.69 -13.39 28.04
CA ASP A 274 -11.51 -14.27 27.99
C ASP A 274 -10.53 -13.95 29.13
N PRO A 275 -10.80 -14.41 30.33
CA PRO A 275 -9.88 -14.21 31.47
C PRO A 275 -8.51 -14.87 31.29
N SER A 276 -8.41 -15.93 30.47
CA SER A 276 -7.17 -16.63 30.17
C SER A 276 -6.23 -15.82 29.27
N GLY A 277 -6.77 -14.90 28.46
CA GLY A 277 -6.04 -14.10 27.50
C GLY A 277 -5.47 -14.87 26.33
N GLU A 278 -6.08 -15.99 25.98
CA GLU A 278 -5.62 -16.86 24.85
C GLU A 278 -6.30 -16.54 23.53
N TRP A 279 -7.51 -15.95 23.59
CA TRP A 279 -8.41 -15.85 22.44
C TRP A 279 -8.71 -14.43 22.00
N LEU A 280 -8.76 -13.48 22.94
CA LEU A 280 -9.23 -12.13 22.73
C LEU A 280 -8.17 -11.10 23.15
N MET A 281 -8.06 -10.00 22.40
CA MET A 281 -7.18 -8.88 22.71
C MET A 281 -7.87 -7.56 22.36
N ALA A 282 -7.73 -6.57 23.23
CA ALA A 282 -8.19 -5.21 22.97
C ALA A 282 -7.14 -4.42 22.18
N ILE A 283 -7.61 -3.61 21.22
CA ILE A 283 -6.79 -2.67 20.46
C ILE A 283 -7.55 -1.36 20.28
N SER A 284 -6.89 -0.24 20.50
CA SER A 284 -7.45 1.09 20.32
C SER A 284 -6.51 1.96 19.51
N ALA A 285 -7.04 2.81 18.64
CA ALA A 285 -6.27 3.81 17.89
C ALA A 285 -6.88 5.19 18.11
N SER A 286 -6.03 6.15 18.46
CA SER A 286 -6.42 7.54 18.65
C SER A 286 -5.86 8.42 17.54
N PRO A 287 -6.64 9.35 16.98
CA PRO A 287 -6.17 10.34 16.04
C PRO A 287 -5.21 11.32 16.72
N ASP A 288 -4.42 12.04 15.93
CA ASP A 288 -3.70 13.22 16.41
C ASP A 288 -4.70 14.38 16.56
N PRO A 289 -4.94 14.92 17.78
CA PRO A 289 -5.90 16.00 17.98
C PRO A 289 -5.54 17.27 17.19
N SER A 290 -4.27 17.46 16.83
CA SER A 290 -3.80 18.58 16.01
C SER A 290 -3.96 18.37 14.51
N GLY A 291 -4.51 17.20 14.07
CA GLY A 291 -4.61 16.81 12.67
C GLY A 291 -3.27 16.40 12.04
N GLY A 292 -2.25 16.20 12.83
CA GLY A 292 -0.90 15.83 12.41
C GLY A 292 -0.70 14.32 12.19
N SER A 293 0.55 13.90 12.25
CA SER A 293 0.96 12.50 12.02
C SER A 293 1.20 11.70 13.31
N ARG A 294 0.91 12.28 14.50
CA ARG A 294 1.16 11.67 15.81
C ARG A 294 -0.01 10.79 16.26
N ARG A 295 -0.50 9.97 15.36
CA ARG A 295 -1.53 8.98 15.67
C ARG A 295 -0.94 7.91 16.58
N ALA A 296 -1.70 7.48 17.58
CA ALA A 296 -1.28 6.42 18.47
C ALA A 296 -2.16 5.17 18.31
N VAL A 297 -1.56 4.00 18.47
CA VAL A 297 -2.25 2.74 18.62
C VAL A 297 -1.84 2.12 19.96
N PHE A 298 -2.82 1.65 20.69
CA PHE A 298 -2.68 1.03 21.99
C PHE A 298 -3.11 -0.42 21.87
N VAL A 299 -2.27 -1.34 22.26
CA VAL A 299 -2.53 -2.79 22.20
C VAL A 299 -2.35 -3.42 23.57
N ASP A 300 -3.12 -4.43 23.88
CA ASP A 300 -2.96 -5.24 25.08
C ASP A 300 -1.74 -6.16 24.89
N THR A 301 -0.55 -5.66 25.21
CA THR A 301 0.73 -6.31 24.88
C THR A 301 0.90 -7.70 25.46
N PRO A 302 0.44 -8.02 26.70
CA PRO A 302 0.55 -9.37 27.25
C PRO A 302 -0.19 -10.47 26.46
N ARG A 303 -1.16 -10.06 25.62
CA ARG A 303 -1.98 -10.98 24.82
C ARG A 303 -1.54 -11.06 23.36
N TRP A 304 -0.62 -10.20 22.93
CA TRP A 304 -0.21 -10.03 21.52
C TRP A 304 0.15 -11.35 20.84
N ASP A 305 1.15 -12.06 21.34
CA ASP A 305 1.68 -13.26 20.69
C ASP A 305 0.65 -14.38 20.61
N ARG A 306 -0.20 -14.51 21.63
CA ARG A 306 -1.23 -15.54 21.70
C ARG A 306 -2.39 -15.30 20.73
N VAL A 307 -2.76 -14.03 20.52
CA VAL A 307 -3.96 -13.68 19.76
C VAL A 307 -3.64 -13.27 18.31
N VAL A 308 -2.62 -12.44 18.10
CA VAL A 308 -2.36 -11.83 16.79
C VAL A 308 -0.95 -12.03 16.24
N GLY A 309 -0.02 -12.61 17.00
CA GLY A 309 1.37 -12.76 16.56
C GLY A 309 1.51 -13.42 15.20
N SER A 310 0.86 -14.56 14.99
CA SER A 310 0.87 -15.29 13.71
C SER A 310 0.09 -14.58 12.59
N HIS A 311 -0.88 -13.74 12.92
CA HIS A 311 -1.68 -13.00 11.95
C HIS A 311 -0.84 -12.03 11.12
N PHE A 312 0.18 -11.44 11.71
CA PHE A 312 1.04 -10.45 11.05
C PHE A 312 2.27 -11.06 10.38
N GLU A 313 2.46 -12.38 10.41
CA GLU A 313 3.55 -13.02 9.68
C GLU A 313 3.56 -12.65 8.21
N GLY A 314 4.73 -12.32 7.67
CA GLY A 314 4.90 -11.88 6.28
C GLY A 314 4.37 -10.47 5.99
N THR A 315 3.96 -9.71 7.01
CA THR A 315 3.61 -8.29 6.89
C THR A 315 4.69 -7.41 7.53
N PRO A 316 4.76 -6.10 7.19
CA PRO A 316 5.67 -5.18 7.87
C PRO A 316 5.40 -5.03 9.38
N VAL A 317 4.20 -5.36 9.86
CA VAL A 317 3.85 -5.33 11.29
C VAL A 317 4.53 -6.45 12.07
N ALA A 318 4.98 -7.52 11.42
CA ALA A 318 5.72 -8.61 12.10
C ALA A 318 6.93 -8.11 12.90
N SER A 319 7.52 -6.96 12.52
CA SER A 319 8.60 -6.32 13.28
C SER A 319 8.17 -5.84 14.68
N VAL A 320 6.87 -5.71 14.95
CA VAL A 320 6.36 -5.37 16.28
C VAL A 320 6.56 -6.56 17.23
N GLY A 321 6.33 -7.79 16.78
CA GLY A 321 6.45 -8.99 17.62
C GLY A 321 7.82 -9.16 18.26
N SER A 322 8.91 -8.76 17.58
CA SER A 322 10.27 -8.84 18.14
C SER A 322 10.55 -7.81 19.26
N GLU A 323 9.75 -6.76 19.33
CA GLU A 323 9.93 -5.63 20.25
C GLU A 323 8.79 -5.52 21.29
N ILE A 324 7.77 -6.39 21.19
CA ILE A 324 6.54 -6.25 21.98
C ILE A 324 6.79 -6.43 23.48
N ASP A 325 7.70 -7.30 23.86
CA ASP A 325 8.05 -7.56 25.25
C ASP A 325 8.63 -6.31 25.95
N ALA A 326 9.32 -5.47 25.20
CA ALA A 326 9.84 -4.20 25.70
C ALA A 326 8.75 -3.19 26.07
N LEU A 327 7.51 -3.40 25.59
CA LEU A 327 6.34 -2.59 25.90
C LEU A 327 5.53 -3.15 27.07
N SER A 328 5.78 -4.38 27.50
CA SER A 328 5.02 -5.04 28.54
C SER A 328 5.15 -4.26 29.85
N PRO A 329 4.06 -3.75 30.39
CA PRO A 329 4.12 -2.87 31.54
C PRO A 329 4.31 -3.67 32.84
N ALA A 330 5.05 -3.09 33.77
CA ALA A 330 5.03 -3.57 35.15
C ALA A 330 3.68 -3.30 35.82
N GLU A 331 2.94 -2.32 35.34
CA GLU A 331 1.69 -1.84 35.94
C GLU A 331 0.63 -1.54 34.86
N THR A 332 -0.54 -2.18 35.00
CA THR A 332 -1.70 -2.02 34.10
C THR A 332 -2.81 -1.22 34.75
N VAL A 333 -3.79 -0.81 33.94
CA VAL A 333 -5.01 -0.19 34.47
C VAL A 333 -5.72 -1.16 35.44
N GLN A 334 -6.10 -0.65 36.59
CA GLN A 334 -6.97 -1.36 37.52
C GLN A 334 -8.41 -0.91 37.28
N THR A 335 -9.30 -1.86 37.02
CA THR A 335 -10.72 -1.60 36.85
C THR A 335 -11.44 -1.90 38.15
N ALA A 336 -12.31 -0.99 38.55
CA ALA A 336 -13.20 -1.15 39.68
C ALA A 336 -14.60 -1.56 39.20
N GLN A 337 -15.27 -2.42 39.91
CA GLN A 337 -16.64 -2.85 39.59
C GLN A 337 -17.51 -2.79 40.86
N GLY A 338 -18.52 -1.94 40.83
CA GLY A 338 -19.41 -1.71 41.95
C GLY A 338 -20.18 -0.40 41.77
N ASP A 339 -20.98 -0.08 42.78
CA ASP A 339 -21.90 1.07 42.71
C ASP A 339 -21.66 2.12 43.80
N THR A 340 -20.61 1.94 44.64
CA THR A 340 -20.39 2.78 45.79
C THR A 340 -18.96 3.28 45.91
N PHE A 341 -18.84 4.51 46.38
CA PHE A 341 -17.60 5.09 46.91
C PHE A 341 -17.75 5.24 48.43
N SER A 342 -16.75 4.84 49.18
CA SER A 342 -16.72 5.05 50.63
C SER A 342 -15.37 5.56 51.12
N VAL A 343 -15.39 6.44 52.08
CA VAL A 343 -14.20 6.94 52.75
C VAL A 343 -14.42 6.89 54.25
N THR A 344 -13.46 6.32 54.97
CA THR A 344 -13.49 6.16 56.42
C THR A 344 -12.39 6.98 57.06
N LEU A 345 -12.75 7.74 58.08
CA LEU A 345 -11.85 8.58 58.82
C LEU A 345 -11.84 8.13 60.30
N SER A 346 -10.75 8.34 61.03
CA SER A 346 -10.71 8.15 62.46
C SER A 346 -11.64 9.15 63.15
N ALA A 347 -12.55 8.68 64.01
CA ALA A 347 -13.45 9.53 64.76
C ALA A 347 -12.70 10.51 65.66
N GLU A 348 -11.59 10.07 66.24
CA GLU A 348 -10.74 10.92 67.06
C GLU A 348 -10.16 12.09 66.27
N SER A 349 -9.75 11.85 65.05
CA SER A 349 -9.26 12.92 64.15
C SER A 349 -10.37 13.90 63.78
N VAL A 350 -11.57 13.36 63.53
CA VAL A 350 -12.75 14.18 63.20
C VAL A 350 -13.19 15.00 64.41
N ASP A 351 -13.25 14.40 65.59
CA ASP A 351 -13.67 15.11 66.81
C ASP A 351 -12.69 16.21 67.24
N ARG A 352 -11.39 16.03 66.99
CA ARG A 352 -10.39 17.07 67.20
C ARG A 352 -10.50 18.21 66.17
N ALA A 353 -10.79 17.89 64.93
CA ALA A 353 -10.85 18.82 63.83
C ALA A 353 -12.24 19.48 63.69
N TRP A 354 -13.28 18.85 64.19
CA TRP A 354 -14.68 19.27 64.12
C TRP A 354 -15.17 19.70 65.52
N PRO A 355 -14.85 20.91 65.98
CA PRO A 355 -15.33 21.39 67.28
C PRO A 355 -16.86 21.47 67.25
N THR A 356 -17.46 21.13 68.41
CA THR A 356 -18.87 21.27 68.62
C THR A 356 -19.36 22.64 68.21
N ARG A 357 -20.41 22.67 67.39
CA ARG A 357 -21.07 23.82 66.78
C ARG A 357 -21.15 25.01 67.77
N LYS A 358 -20.28 25.98 67.70
CA LYS A 358 -20.48 27.27 68.35
C LYS A 358 -21.37 28.11 67.41
N VAL A 359 -22.63 28.23 67.74
CA VAL A 359 -23.57 29.14 67.13
C VAL A 359 -23.25 30.53 67.68
N GLN A 360 -22.62 31.37 66.93
CA GLN A 360 -22.38 32.76 67.32
C GLN A 360 -23.39 33.65 66.63
N ARG A 361 -24.15 34.42 67.44
CA ARG A 361 -25.09 35.41 66.92
C ARG A 361 -24.34 36.69 66.59
N ILE A 362 -24.10 36.97 65.33
CA ILE A 362 -23.49 38.22 64.88
C ILE A 362 -24.60 38.99 64.15
N GLU A 363 -24.85 40.24 64.58
CA GLU A 363 -25.83 41.17 64.00
C GLU A 363 -27.26 40.64 63.86
N GLY A 364 -27.73 39.83 64.82
CA GLY A 364 -29.10 39.33 64.76
C GLY A 364 -29.33 38.15 63.81
N ARG A 365 -28.37 37.76 63.04
CA ARG A 365 -28.40 36.55 62.18
C ARG A 365 -27.66 35.42 62.85
N LEU A 366 -28.29 34.25 62.87
CA LEU A 366 -27.66 33.00 63.24
C LEU A 366 -26.71 32.59 62.04
N THR A 367 -25.48 32.99 62.18
CA THR A 367 -24.46 32.45 61.28
C THR A 367 -23.88 31.19 61.89
N SER A 368 -24.29 30.03 61.39
CA SER A 368 -23.54 28.81 61.62
C SER A 368 -22.21 28.93 60.87
N TYR A 369 -21.14 29.10 61.63
CA TYR A 369 -19.84 28.85 61.04
C TYR A 369 -19.76 27.35 60.79
N GLY A 370 -20.17 26.92 59.60
CA GLY A 370 -19.97 25.57 59.14
C GLY A 370 -18.48 25.34 59.01
N PHE A 371 -17.98 24.36 59.74
CA PHE A 371 -16.65 23.87 59.45
C PHE A 371 -16.72 23.20 58.09
N ALA A 372 -15.88 23.62 57.18
CA ALA A 372 -15.76 22.93 55.93
C ALA A 372 -15.01 21.62 56.19
N PRO A 373 -15.65 20.47 55.99
CA PRO A 373 -15.00 19.20 56.09
C PRO A 373 -14.03 19.00 54.93
N LEU A 374 -13.29 17.91 55.05
CA LEU A 374 -12.59 17.37 53.90
C LEU A 374 -13.63 16.99 52.83
N GLN A 375 -13.48 17.50 51.63
CA GLN A 375 -14.26 17.07 50.50
C GLN A 375 -13.36 16.22 49.59
N PHE A 376 -13.83 15.03 49.32
CA PHE A 376 -13.17 14.10 48.39
C PHE A 376 -13.81 14.20 47.05
N THR A 377 -13.00 14.43 46.03
CA THR A 377 -13.47 14.46 44.63
C THR A 377 -12.78 13.33 43.88
N VAL A 378 -13.55 12.33 43.46
CA VAL A 378 -13.06 11.22 42.66
C VAL A 378 -13.42 11.48 41.22
N ARG A 379 -12.40 11.49 40.32
CA ARG A 379 -12.60 11.50 38.89
C ARG A 379 -12.41 10.09 38.36
N TYR A 380 -13.35 9.62 37.57
CA TYR A 380 -13.30 8.29 37.00
C TYR A 380 -13.97 8.26 35.63
N VAL A 381 -13.63 7.24 34.86
CA VAL A 381 -14.22 6.96 33.55
C VAL A 381 -15.00 5.67 33.64
N THR A 382 -16.22 5.68 33.13
CA THR A 382 -17.06 4.48 33.02
C THR A 382 -16.61 3.62 31.85
N ASP A 383 -17.09 2.39 31.80
CA ASP A 383 -16.91 1.50 30.65
C ASP A 383 -17.48 2.10 29.34
N GLU A 384 -18.49 2.96 29.40
CA GLU A 384 -19.06 3.68 28.26
C GLU A 384 -18.19 4.84 27.77
N GLY A 385 -17.11 5.17 28.48
CA GLY A 385 -16.17 6.24 28.12
C GLY A 385 -16.55 7.62 28.67
N ASP A 386 -17.58 7.70 29.52
CA ASP A 386 -18.02 8.94 30.12
C ASP A 386 -17.16 9.32 31.33
N ASN A 387 -16.78 10.60 31.39
CA ASN A 387 -16.09 11.15 32.55
C ASN A 387 -17.08 11.55 33.64
N TYR A 388 -16.85 11.03 34.80
CA TYR A 388 -17.63 11.40 36.02
C TYR A 388 -16.73 12.08 37.05
N THR A 389 -17.36 12.99 37.78
CA THR A 389 -16.75 13.64 38.93
C THR A 389 -17.69 13.46 40.11
N LEU A 390 -17.28 12.66 41.07
CA LEU A 390 -18.04 12.39 42.29
C LEU A 390 -17.44 13.21 43.43
N GLN A 391 -18.26 14.02 44.10
CA GLN A 391 -17.85 14.80 45.27
C GLN A 391 -18.49 14.22 46.51
N VAL A 392 -17.71 14.00 47.56
CA VAL A 392 -18.16 13.39 48.79
C VAL A 392 -17.56 14.12 49.97
N PRO A 393 -18.37 14.65 50.90
CA PRO A 393 -19.82 14.76 50.84
C PRO A 393 -20.28 15.83 49.84
N ASP A 394 -21.49 15.66 49.31
CA ASP A 394 -22.13 16.64 48.44
C ASP A 394 -22.39 17.97 49.14
N ASP A 395 -22.79 17.88 50.46
CA ASP A 395 -22.93 19.08 51.34
C ASP A 395 -21.72 19.14 52.28
N PRO A 396 -20.81 20.07 52.05
CA PRO A 396 -19.61 20.24 52.86
C PRO A 396 -19.89 20.66 54.32
N GLY A 397 -21.10 20.97 54.71
CA GLY A 397 -21.48 21.28 56.09
C GLY A 397 -21.85 20.07 56.96
N THR A 398 -22.01 18.90 56.36
CA THR A 398 -22.55 17.72 57.06
C THR A 398 -21.46 16.92 57.78
N ARG A 399 -21.62 16.69 59.08
CA ARG A 399 -20.73 15.79 59.82
C ARG A 399 -20.92 14.34 59.38
N PRO A 400 -19.81 13.61 59.10
CA PRO A 400 -19.92 12.22 58.68
C PRO A 400 -20.54 11.34 59.75
N PRO A 401 -21.40 10.38 59.38
CA PRO A 401 -22.00 9.45 60.33
C PRO A 401 -20.97 8.48 60.91
N LEU A 402 -21.25 7.95 62.10
CA LEU A 402 -20.45 6.89 62.70
C LEU A 402 -20.71 5.58 61.96
N VAL A 403 -19.69 5.00 61.35
CA VAL A 403 -19.77 3.73 60.59
C VAL A 403 -19.33 2.53 61.43
N ALA A 404 -18.46 2.75 62.43
CA ALA A 404 -18.02 1.77 63.41
C ALA A 404 -17.54 2.50 64.69
N PRO A 405 -17.40 1.81 65.87
CA PRO A 405 -16.82 2.43 67.05
C PRO A 405 -15.45 3.02 66.79
N GLY A 406 -15.30 4.34 66.96
CA GLY A 406 -14.07 5.07 66.68
C GLY A 406 -13.85 5.49 65.23
N TYR A 407 -14.81 5.27 64.31
CA TYR A 407 -14.70 5.61 62.88
C TYR A 407 -15.95 6.28 62.35
N VAL A 408 -15.74 7.29 61.57
CA VAL A 408 -16.77 8.01 60.82
C VAL A 408 -16.54 7.85 59.32
N GLY A 409 -17.60 7.87 58.53
CA GLY A 409 -17.45 7.64 57.11
C GLY A 409 -18.48 8.32 56.25
N HIS A 410 -18.11 8.62 55.02
CA HIS A 410 -19.00 9.06 53.98
C HIS A 410 -19.15 7.94 52.97
N THR A 411 -20.35 7.77 52.43
CA THR A 411 -20.64 6.84 51.34
C THR A 411 -21.47 7.58 50.29
N ALA A 412 -21.15 7.39 49.04
CA ALA A 412 -21.90 7.92 47.88
C ALA A 412 -22.02 6.89 46.79
N ALA A 413 -23.06 7.00 45.99
CA ALA A 413 -23.20 6.17 44.79
C ALA A 413 -22.16 6.54 43.75
N ALA A 414 -21.58 5.53 43.06
CA ALA A 414 -20.66 5.68 41.93
C ALA A 414 -21.40 5.27 40.64
N PRO A 415 -22.14 6.18 40.00
CA PRO A 415 -22.95 5.85 38.85
C PRO A 415 -22.08 5.38 37.65
N GLY A 416 -22.58 4.40 36.92
CA GLY A 416 -21.93 3.88 35.72
C GLY A 416 -20.81 2.86 35.96
N CYS A 417 -20.44 2.53 37.23
CA CYS A 417 -19.36 1.60 37.50
C CYS A 417 -19.80 0.12 37.63
N ALA A 418 -21.10 -0.18 37.46
CA ALA A 418 -21.61 -1.55 37.64
C ALA A 418 -20.97 -2.58 36.67
N ARG A 419 -20.59 -2.14 35.46
CA ARG A 419 -19.89 -2.98 34.46
C ARG A 419 -18.40 -2.82 34.48
N GLY A 420 -17.88 -1.88 35.22
CA GLY A 420 -16.46 -1.56 35.33
C GLY A 420 -16.19 -0.09 35.02
N CYS A 421 -15.24 0.46 35.76
CA CYS A 421 -14.76 1.83 35.56
C CYS A 421 -13.30 1.93 35.96
N ALA A 422 -12.64 3.03 35.58
CA ALA A 422 -11.25 3.29 35.94
C ALA A 422 -11.13 4.64 36.65
N VAL A 423 -10.49 4.66 37.79
CA VAL A 423 -10.21 5.89 38.56
C VAL A 423 -9.10 6.65 37.84
N GLN A 424 -9.33 7.94 37.62
CA GLN A 424 -8.31 8.87 37.06
C GLN A 424 -7.48 9.48 38.17
N SER A 425 -8.17 10.12 39.14
CA SER A 425 -7.51 10.82 40.24
C SER A 425 -8.47 10.98 41.40
N VAL A 426 -7.88 11.16 42.57
CA VAL A 426 -8.62 11.55 43.79
C VAL A 426 -8.04 12.85 44.30
N SER A 427 -8.87 13.87 44.41
CA SER A 427 -8.47 15.12 45.05
C SER A 427 -9.17 15.27 46.42
N VAL A 428 -8.42 15.77 47.35
CA VAL A 428 -8.94 16.09 48.69
C VAL A 428 -8.82 17.59 48.90
N GLN A 429 -9.94 18.23 49.20
CA GLN A 429 -9.99 19.64 49.51
C GLN A 429 -10.44 19.81 50.95
N GLY A 430 -9.78 20.70 51.65
CA GLY A 430 -10.19 21.06 52.99
C GLY A 430 -10.25 22.56 53.15
N VAL A 431 -11.35 23.08 53.67
CA VAL A 431 -11.46 24.47 54.12
C VAL A 431 -11.46 24.44 55.63
N SER A 432 -10.32 24.63 56.24
CA SER A 432 -10.20 24.53 57.67
C SER A 432 -9.35 25.64 58.23
N ARG A 433 -9.59 25.96 59.51
CA ARG A 433 -8.74 26.87 60.27
C ARG A 433 -7.43 26.15 60.64
N ASN A 434 -6.38 26.94 60.85
CA ASN A 434 -5.02 26.49 61.14
C ASN A 434 -4.93 25.35 62.16
N GLY A 435 -4.13 24.34 61.85
CA GLY A 435 -3.72 23.30 62.80
C GLY A 435 -4.66 22.08 62.92
N GLN A 436 -5.53 21.86 61.96
CA GLN A 436 -6.40 20.68 61.98
C GLN A 436 -5.74 19.46 61.34
N SER A 437 -5.92 18.30 61.91
CA SER A 437 -5.40 17.03 61.42
C SER A 437 -6.52 16.01 61.26
N PHE A 438 -6.47 15.28 60.12
CA PHE A 438 -7.40 14.22 59.82
C PHE A 438 -6.60 12.95 59.47
N ARG A 439 -7.14 11.80 59.88
CA ARG A 439 -6.61 10.51 59.46
C ARG A 439 -7.65 9.77 58.63
N VAL A 440 -7.34 9.61 57.33
CA VAL A 440 -8.13 8.75 56.42
C VAL A 440 -7.59 7.34 56.57
N THR A 441 -8.41 6.45 57.14
CA THR A 441 -8.00 5.06 57.42
C THR A 441 -8.26 4.12 56.26
N GLU A 442 -9.33 4.38 55.51
CA GLU A 442 -9.73 3.56 54.39
C GLU A 442 -10.42 4.40 53.34
N MET A 443 -10.19 4.10 52.08
CA MET A 443 -10.90 4.64 50.94
C MET A 443 -11.11 3.55 49.94
N THR A 444 -12.35 3.31 49.56
CA THR A 444 -12.71 2.31 48.56
C THR A 444 -13.59 2.94 47.48
N PHE A 445 -13.39 2.54 46.24
CA PHE A 445 -14.17 3.00 45.10
C PHE A 445 -14.61 1.80 44.28
N ALA A 446 -15.92 1.59 44.18
CA ALA A 446 -16.51 0.47 43.43
C ALA A 446 -15.83 -0.88 43.77
N GLY A 447 -15.65 -1.17 45.05
CA GLY A 447 -15.02 -2.40 45.52
C GLY A 447 -13.48 -2.41 45.49
N MET A 448 -12.82 -1.45 44.83
CA MET A 448 -11.37 -1.33 44.80
C MET A 448 -10.86 -0.50 45.97
N ALA A 449 -9.89 -1.00 46.70
CA ALA A 449 -9.24 -0.26 47.79
C ALA A 449 -8.28 0.77 47.22
N LEU A 450 -8.53 2.06 47.48
CA LEU A 450 -7.65 3.16 47.09
C LEU A 450 -6.62 3.50 48.19
N LEU A 451 -6.98 3.30 49.44
CA LEU A 451 -6.14 3.41 50.64
C LEU A 451 -6.42 2.22 51.58
N PRO A 452 -5.43 1.76 52.35
CA PRO A 452 -4.15 2.39 52.70
C PRO A 452 -3.10 2.38 51.59
N ALA A 453 -2.12 3.30 51.73
CA ALA A 453 -1.03 3.45 50.78
C ALA A 453 -0.25 2.15 50.53
N GLY A 454 0.01 1.84 49.28
CA GLY A 454 0.72 0.63 48.82
C GLY A 454 -0.19 -0.47 48.25
N THR A 455 -1.51 -0.36 48.34
CA THR A 455 -2.45 -1.35 47.78
C THR A 455 -2.94 -0.96 46.39
N SER A 456 -3.05 0.33 46.08
CA SER A 456 -3.63 0.82 44.83
C SER A 456 -2.63 1.40 43.82
N GLY A 457 -1.40 1.71 44.21
CA GLY A 457 -0.45 2.43 43.37
C GLY A 457 -0.80 3.92 43.14
N LEU A 458 -1.72 4.49 43.92
CA LEU A 458 -1.95 5.93 43.95
C LEU A 458 -0.88 6.59 44.81
N SER A 459 -0.22 7.60 44.21
CA SER A 459 0.78 8.41 44.91
C SER A 459 0.37 9.87 44.96
N LEU A 460 1.06 10.61 45.81
CA LEU A 460 0.88 12.02 46.02
C LEU A 460 1.52 12.78 44.87
N SER A 461 0.70 13.30 43.96
CA SER A 461 1.18 14.02 42.79
C SER A 461 1.38 15.52 43.08
N GLU A 462 0.42 16.13 43.78
CA GLU A 462 0.43 17.55 44.08
C GLU A 462 -0.10 17.82 45.47
N THR A 463 0.63 18.65 46.22
CA THR A 463 0.16 19.15 47.53
C THR A 463 0.26 20.67 47.54
N SER A 464 -0.81 21.34 47.99
CA SER A 464 -0.70 22.76 48.28
C SER A 464 0.17 22.94 49.54
N ARG A 465 0.81 24.10 49.65
CA ARG A 465 1.56 24.44 50.90
C ARG A 465 0.71 24.42 52.15
N ALA A 466 -0.59 24.51 51.99
CA ALA A 466 -1.59 24.54 53.06
C ALA A 466 -2.05 23.16 53.55
N LEU A 467 -1.80 22.09 52.79
CA LEU A 467 -2.18 20.72 53.15
C LEU A 467 -0.96 19.80 53.07
N ARG A 468 -0.53 19.31 54.24
CA ARG A 468 0.53 18.29 54.30
C ARG A 468 -0.09 16.92 54.43
N ALA A 469 0.33 16.00 53.57
CA ALA A 469 -0.09 14.61 53.61
C ALA A 469 1.12 13.72 53.90
N VAL A 470 0.92 12.74 54.78
CA VAL A 470 1.91 11.73 55.12
C VAL A 470 1.26 10.37 55.11
N ALA A 471 1.74 9.51 54.21
CA ALA A 471 1.30 8.12 54.16
C ALA A 471 1.88 7.38 55.39
N SER A 472 1.02 6.69 56.14
CA SER A 472 1.38 5.88 57.28
C SER A 472 0.84 4.43 57.12
N ARG A 473 1.36 3.46 57.89
CA ARG A 473 0.86 2.07 57.85
C ARG A 473 -0.63 1.92 58.12
N GLY A 474 -1.25 2.94 58.74
CA GLY A 474 -2.66 2.93 59.13
C GLY A 474 -3.54 3.87 58.29
N GLY A 475 -3.05 4.39 57.15
CA GLY A 475 -3.82 5.28 56.30
C GLY A 475 -3.03 6.53 55.85
N LEU A 476 -3.75 7.59 55.57
CA LEU A 476 -3.20 8.88 55.11
C LEU A 476 -3.46 9.94 56.21
N ASP A 477 -2.39 10.46 56.78
CA ASP A 477 -2.47 11.55 57.73
C ASP A 477 -2.41 12.88 57.01
N LEU A 478 -3.46 13.69 57.12
CA LEU A 478 -3.63 14.99 56.53
C LEU A 478 -3.54 16.07 57.59
N SER A 479 -2.67 17.07 57.42
CA SER A 479 -2.60 18.23 58.32
C SER A 479 -2.75 19.52 57.54
N VAL A 480 -3.71 20.33 57.93
CA VAL A 480 -4.03 21.61 57.27
C VAL A 480 -3.36 22.76 58.05
N THR A 481 -2.54 23.54 57.37
CA THR A 481 -1.75 24.64 57.97
C THR A 481 -2.31 26.02 57.65
N ASP A 482 -3.14 26.17 56.62
CA ASP A 482 -3.70 27.48 56.21
C ASP A 482 -5.15 27.35 55.72
N ALA A 483 -5.96 28.39 55.96
CA ALA A 483 -7.40 28.41 55.82
C ALA A 483 -7.93 28.52 54.34
N TYR A 484 -7.10 28.89 53.41
CA TYR A 484 -7.52 29.15 52.02
C TYR A 484 -6.74 28.27 51.04
N SER A 485 -7.44 27.46 50.23
CA SER A 485 -6.90 26.67 49.17
C SER A 485 -6.01 25.46 49.51
N SER A 486 -6.38 24.70 50.55
CA SER A 486 -5.75 23.38 50.77
C SER A 486 -6.31 22.36 49.78
N HIS A 487 -5.52 21.89 48.86
CA HIS A 487 -5.85 20.77 47.99
C HIS A 487 -4.70 19.77 47.91
N LEU A 488 -5.07 18.53 47.77
CA LEU A 488 -4.20 17.40 47.56
C LEU A 488 -4.69 16.62 46.36
N LEU A 489 -3.80 16.23 45.51
CA LEU A 489 -4.09 15.39 44.37
C LEU A 489 -3.33 14.07 44.50
N LEU A 490 -4.08 12.99 44.46
CA LEU A 490 -3.59 11.62 44.38
C LEU A 490 -3.77 11.18 42.92
N GLU A 491 -2.69 10.81 42.29
CA GLU A 491 -2.70 10.24 40.93
C GLU A 491 -1.97 8.91 40.92
N TRP A 492 -2.19 8.16 39.87
CA TRP A 492 -1.45 6.92 39.64
C TRP A 492 0.03 7.22 39.55
N GLU A 493 0.83 6.47 40.29
CA GLU A 493 2.28 6.58 40.26
C GLU A 493 2.82 6.30 38.83
N ARG A 494 3.69 7.14 38.35
CA ARG A 494 4.29 7.06 37.00
C ARG A 494 5.81 7.15 37.15
N ASP A 495 6.39 6.21 37.86
CA ASP A 495 7.83 6.17 38.08
C ASP A 495 8.61 5.88 36.81
N VAL A 496 8.00 5.20 35.84
CA VAL A 496 8.62 4.83 34.57
C VAL A 496 7.82 5.44 33.41
N LEU A 497 8.53 6.08 32.50
CA LEU A 497 7.90 6.57 31.26
C LEU A 497 7.37 5.38 30.44
N PRO A 498 6.13 5.44 29.90
CA PRO A 498 5.59 4.40 29.07
C PRO A 498 6.52 4.11 27.88
N ALA A 499 6.87 2.85 27.68
CA ALA A 499 7.65 2.41 26.53
C ALA A 499 6.83 2.50 25.26
N ALA A 500 7.47 2.90 24.16
CA ALA A 500 6.79 3.13 22.89
C ALA A 500 7.63 2.67 21.70
N LEU A 501 6.97 2.03 20.71
CA LEU A 501 7.52 1.77 19.37
C LEU A 501 7.06 2.83 18.39
N VAL A 502 7.96 3.26 17.51
CA VAL A 502 7.70 4.36 16.58
C VAL A 502 7.82 3.85 15.13
N ALA A 503 6.85 4.22 14.29
CA ALA A 503 6.90 3.96 12.86
C ALA A 503 7.76 5.00 12.12
N PRO A 504 8.37 4.66 10.94
CA PRO A 504 9.34 5.54 10.25
C PRO A 504 8.77 6.89 9.80
N GLY A 505 7.45 6.99 9.61
CA GLY A 505 6.78 8.20 9.09
C GLY A 505 6.40 9.25 10.13
N VAL A 506 6.76 9.04 11.41
CA VAL A 506 6.35 9.93 12.52
C VAL A 506 7.45 10.92 12.88
N ARG A 507 7.05 12.17 13.05
CA ARG A 507 7.89 13.19 13.69
C ARG A 507 7.43 13.37 15.15
N LEU A 508 8.27 12.97 16.08
CA LEU A 508 8.00 13.10 17.50
C LEU A 508 8.15 14.57 17.92
N GLU A 509 7.13 15.07 18.60
CA GLU A 509 7.24 16.34 19.32
C GLU A 509 7.90 16.08 20.67
N ARG A 510 8.71 17.02 21.11
CA ARG A 510 9.42 16.96 22.39
C ARG A 510 9.05 18.15 23.25
N SER A 511 8.63 17.85 24.46
CA SER A 511 8.50 18.89 25.50
C SER A 511 9.64 18.75 26.47
N ARG A 512 10.41 19.81 26.67
CA ARG A 512 11.62 19.82 27.53
C ARG A 512 12.62 18.69 27.19
N GLY A 513 12.71 18.32 25.90
CA GLY A 513 13.62 17.26 25.42
C GLY A 513 13.03 15.83 25.45
N VAL A 514 11.89 15.60 26.12
CA VAL A 514 11.23 14.29 26.20
C VAL A 514 10.19 14.14 25.10
N PRO A 515 10.19 13.02 24.35
CA PRO A 515 9.16 12.72 23.35
C PRO A 515 7.78 12.62 24.00
N GLN A 516 6.76 13.09 23.27
CA GLN A 516 5.37 13.05 23.72
C GLN A 516 4.46 12.35 22.72
N VAL A 517 3.41 11.71 23.24
CA VAL A 517 2.29 11.11 22.49
C VAL A 517 0.96 11.56 23.10
N TYR A 518 -0.07 11.60 22.27
CA TYR A 518 -1.43 11.78 22.76
C TYR A 518 -2.01 10.44 23.25
N GLY A 519 -2.47 10.43 24.51
CA GLY A 519 -3.15 9.28 25.12
C GLY A 519 -4.52 8.98 24.49
N PRO A 520 -5.22 7.95 24.99
CA PRO A 520 -6.59 7.64 24.54
C PRO A 520 -7.58 8.79 24.79
N ASP A 521 -7.31 9.63 25.78
CA ASP A 521 -8.07 10.82 26.19
C ASP A 521 -7.68 12.10 25.43
N GLY A 522 -6.62 12.03 24.61
CA GLY A 522 -6.09 13.19 23.88
C GLY A 522 -5.12 14.07 24.65
N ASP A 523 -4.81 13.71 25.91
CA ASP A 523 -3.80 14.41 26.68
C ASP A 523 -2.38 14.02 26.24
N ALA A 524 -1.50 15.03 26.16
CA ALA A 524 -0.11 14.80 25.82
C ALA A 524 0.65 14.17 26.99
N ARG A 525 1.28 13.01 26.75
CA ARG A 525 2.03 12.27 27.76
C ARG A 525 3.46 12.02 27.32
N PRO A 526 4.42 12.13 28.24
CA PRO A 526 5.81 11.80 27.95
C PRO A 526 5.96 10.28 27.76
N ILE A 527 6.83 9.88 26.84
CA ILE A 527 7.11 8.49 26.51
C ILE A 527 8.62 8.22 26.41
N GLN A 528 9.00 6.97 26.58
CA GLN A 528 10.33 6.49 26.26
C GLN A 528 10.27 5.67 24.96
N VAL A 529 10.98 6.10 23.93
CA VAL A 529 11.10 5.31 22.67
C VAL A 529 12.07 4.17 22.90
N THR A 530 11.58 2.94 22.86
CA THR A 530 12.37 1.72 23.06
C THR A 530 12.78 1.05 21.76
N GLY A 531 12.04 1.28 20.66
CA GLY A 531 12.33 0.65 19.39
C GLY A 531 11.62 1.30 18.21
N GLN A 532 11.88 0.74 17.02
CA GLN A 532 11.24 1.15 15.78
C GLN A 532 10.61 -0.06 15.09
N ALA A 533 9.36 0.08 14.65
CA ALA A 533 8.67 -0.94 13.87
C ALA A 533 8.48 -0.48 12.43
N ALA A 534 8.62 -1.37 11.45
CA ALA A 534 8.46 -1.04 10.03
C ALA A 534 7.04 -0.55 9.70
N ALA A 535 6.04 -1.07 10.39
CA ALA A 535 4.65 -0.61 10.37
C ALA A 535 3.93 -1.02 11.66
N LEU A 536 2.82 -0.35 11.97
CA LEU A 536 1.99 -0.59 13.14
C LEU A 536 0.58 -1.05 12.74
N PRO A 537 -0.08 -1.89 13.53
CA PRO A 537 -1.49 -2.25 13.30
C PRO A 537 -2.35 -0.99 13.30
N LEU A 538 -3.43 -0.96 12.55
CA LEU A 538 -4.36 0.16 12.37
C LEU A 538 -3.77 1.49 11.86
N LEU A 539 -2.46 1.70 11.93
CA LEU A 539 -1.79 2.96 11.58
C LEU A 539 -0.82 2.85 10.38
N GLY A 540 -0.31 1.65 10.11
CA GLY A 540 0.66 1.44 9.04
C GLY A 540 2.03 2.05 9.34
N ARG A 541 2.60 2.81 8.39
CA ARG A 541 3.95 3.38 8.50
C ARG A 541 4.02 4.72 9.23
N ALA A 542 2.92 5.18 9.82
CA ALA A 542 2.86 6.45 10.51
C ALA A 542 2.09 6.30 11.83
N GLY A 543 2.77 6.39 12.97
CA GLY A 543 2.14 6.28 14.27
C GLY A 543 3.11 5.84 15.36
N ILE A 544 2.57 5.76 16.57
CA ILE A 544 3.28 5.35 17.78
C ILE A 544 2.46 4.22 18.41
N LEU A 545 3.11 3.16 18.87
CA LEU A 545 2.46 2.03 19.53
C LEU A 545 2.89 1.97 20.98
N LEU A 546 1.89 1.81 21.86
CA LEU A 546 2.07 1.66 23.30
C LEU A 546 1.21 0.51 23.83
N ASP A 547 1.48 0.12 25.07
CA ASP A 547 0.60 -0.78 25.80
C ASP A 547 -0.72 -0.10 26.20
N LEU A 548 -1.84 -0.81 25.98
CA LEU A 548 -3.19 -0.28 26.24
C LEU A 548 -3.45 -0.16 27.74
N GLY A 549 -3.07 -1.17 28.53
CA GLY A 549 -3.26 -1.17 29.97
C GLY A 549 -2.55 0.00 30.65
N THR A 550 -1.31 0.28 30.26
CA THR A 550 -0.54 1.44 30.72
C THR A 550 -1.15 2.76 30.26
N ALA A 551 -1.59 2.83 28.99
CA ALA A 551 -2.16 4.05 28.43
C ALA A 551 -3.51 4.44 29.07
N LEU A 552 -4.32 3.45 29.47
CA LEU A 552 -5.59 3.65 30.14
C LEU A 552 -5.44 4.04 31.63
N ARG A 553 -4.29 3.80 32.23
CA ARG A 553 -4.05 4.14 33.62
C ARG A 553 -4.08 5.66 33.82
N GLY A 554 -5.06 6.13 34.58
CA GLY A 554 -5.30 7.55 34.81
C GLY A 554 -5.70 8.35 33.54
N ALA A 555 -6.18 7.66 32.51
CA ALA A 555 -6.70 8.32 31.33
C ALA A 555 -8.14 8.79 31.54
N GLY A 556 -8.48 9.90 30.87
CA GLY A 556 -9.84 10.40 30.76
C GLY A 556 -10.68 9.60 29.74
N GLY A 557 -11.88 10.11 29.49
CA GLY A 557 -12.74 9.59 28.43
C GLY A 557 -12.11 9.70 27.04
N GLN A 558 -12.52 8.83 26.14
CA GLN A 558 -11.94 8.74 24.82
C GLN A 558 -12.21 9.97 23.96
N ILE A 559 -11.23 10.42 23.20
CA ILE A 559 -11.40 11.54 22.26
C ILE A 559 -12.25 11.14 21.05
N SER A 560 -12.92 12.12 20.48
CA SER A 560 -13.69 11.94 19.23
C SER A 560 -12.81 11.45 18.09
N GLY A 561 -13.31 10.45 17.34
CA GLY A 561 -12.59 9.84 16.22
C GLY A 561 -11.63 8.71 16.58
N ALA A 562 -11.47 8.38 17.86
CA ALA A 562 -10.76 7.19 18.27
C ALA A 562 -11.55 5.93 17.86
N GLN A 563 -10.81 4.85 17.56
CA GLN A 563 -11.37 3.56 17.14
C GLN A 563 -10.92 2.49 18.13
N ALA A 564 -11.86 1.81 18.74
CA ALA A 564 -11.58 0.68 19.61
C ALA A 564 -12.15 -0.62 19.02
N ARG A 565 -11.46 -1.71 19.24
CA ARG A 565 -11.85 -3.05 18.76
C ARG A 565 -11.44 -4.10 19.76
N VAL A 566 -12.20 -5.19 19.78
CA VAL A 566 -11.73 -6.46 20.31
C VAL A 566 -11.39 -7.34 19.12
N VAL A 567 -10.16 -7.85 19.09
CA VAL A 567 -9.71 -8.78 18.05
C VAL A 567 -9.69 -10.19 18.62
N ALA A 568 -10.11 -11.13 17.79
CA ALA A 568 -10.17 -12.55 18.15
C ALA A 568 -9.25 -13.36 17.23
N ARG A 569 -8.67 -14.40 17.78
CA ARG A 569 -7.90 -15.40 17.06
C ARG A 569 -8.79 -16.13 16.06
N ALA A 570 -8.24 -16.65 14.96
CA ALA A 570 -9.01 -17.30 13.89
C ALA A 570 -9.79 -18.55 14.37
N ASP A 571 -9.24 -19.26 15.34
CA ASP A 571 -9.77 -20.50 15.91
C ASP A 571 -10.43 -20.30 17.29
N THR A 572 -10.85 -19.07 17.60
CA THR A 572 -11.55 -18.76 18.85
C THR A 572 -12.82 -19.60 18.99
N PRO A 573 -13.02 -20.28 20.14
CA PRO A 573 -14.22 -21.07 20.42
C PRO A 573 -15.49 -20.21 20.32
N ALA A 574 -16.58 -20.81 19.82
CA ALA A 574 -17.86 -20.12 19.67
C ALA A 574 -18.38 -19.58 21.02
N GLN A 575 -18.16 -20.33 22.10
CA GLN A 575 -18.56 -19.91 23.44
C GLN A 575 -17.92 -18.59 23.86
N VAL A 576 -16.60 -18.42 23.65
CA VAL A 576 -15.89 -17.16 23.97
C VAL A 576 -16.42 -15.99 23.12
N LEU A 577 -16.77 -16.26 21.85
CA LEU A 577 -17.39 -15.25 21.00
C LEU A 577 -18.80 -14.88 21.45
N ASP A 578 -19.55 -15.83 21.95
CA ASP A 578 -20.90 -15.60 22.49
C ASP A 578 -20.84 -14.87 23.84
N ASP A 579 -19.88 -15.21 24.68
CA ASP A 579 -19.61 -14.47 25.93
C ASP A 579 -19.22 -13.02 25.61
N LEU A 580 -18.35 -12.80 24.62
CA LEU A 580 -17.99 -11.46 24.16
C LEU A 580 -19.22 -10.66 23.66
N ARG A 581 -20.10 -11.28 22.89
CA ARG A 581 -21.35 -10.64 22.45
C ARG A 581 -22.29 -10.37 23.62
N GLY A 582 -22.32 -11.27 24.61
CA GLY A 582 -23.07 -11.14 25.85
C GLY A 582 -22.71 -9.91 26.67
N THR A 583 -21.46 -9.41 26.58
CA THR A 583 -21.04 -8.17 27.25
C THR A 583 -21.78 -6.93 26.72
N GLY A 584 -22.41 -7.00 25.54
CA GLY A 584 -23.05 -5.87 24.87
C GLY A 584 -22.08 -4.76 24.42
N ALA A 585 -20.77 -5.01 24.49
CA ALA A 585 -19.74 -4.02 24.12
C ALA A 585 -19.46 -3.97 22.61
N VAL A 586 -19.65 -5.11 21.95
CA VAL A 586 -19.20 -5.31 20.57
C VAL A 586 -20.32 -5.13 19.55
N GLY A 587 -19.99 -4.41 18.49
CA GLY A 587 -20.87 -4.18 17.36
C GLY A 587 -20.47 -5.02 16.12
N ARG A 588 -20.25 -4.34 14.99
CA ARG A 588 -19.98 -4.99 13.71
C ARG A 588 -18.72 -5.85 13.75
N GLN A 589 -18.87 -7.11 13.35
CA GLN A 589 -17.75 -8.01 13.06
C GLN A 589 -17.18 -7.75 11.68
N THR A 590 -15.87 -7.80 11.56
CA THR A 590 -15.15 -7.68 10.29
C THR A 590 -14.05 -8.73 10.25
N THR A 591 -14.04 -9.57 9.21
CA THR A 591 -12.95 -10.52 8.96
C THR A 591 -11.97 -9.97 7.92
N VAL A 592 -10.78 -10.59 7.83
CA VAL A 592 -9.79 -10.21 6.81
C VAL A 592 -10.35 -10.37 5.40
N GLU A 593 -11.10 -11.45 5.15
CA GLU A 593 -11.69 -11.72 3.83
C GLU A 593 -12.70 -10.63 3.44
N GLN A 594 -13.52 -10.18 4.40
CA GLN A 594 -14.44 -9.06 4.18
C GLN A 594 -13.68 -7.76 3.91
N ALA A 595 -12.63 -7.48 4.67
CA ALA A 595 -11.78 -6.31 4.45
C ALA A 595 -11.08 -6.34 3.08
N VAL A 596 -10.57 -7.51 2.66
CA VAL A 596 -10.01 -7.71 1.30
C VAL A 596 -11.08 -7.47 0.23
N ALA A 597 -12.29 -8.00 0.40
CA ALA A 597 -13.39 -7.81 -0.53
C ALA A 597 -13.80 -6.33 -0.63
N ASP A 598 -13.83 -5.61 0.48
CA ASP A 598 -14.14 -4.18 0.50
C ASP A 598 -13.04 -3.34 -0.18
N ILE A 599 -11.77 -3.68 0.06
CA ILE A 599 -10.65 -3.06 -0.65
C ILE A 599 -10.75 -3.33 -2.15
N GLN A 600 -11.12 -4.55 -2.56
CA GLN A 600 -11.28 -4.92 -3.98
C GLN A 600 -12.41 -4.15 -4.67
N ARG A 601 -13.51 -3.87 -3.99
CA ARG A 601 -14.62 -3.06 -4.51
C ARG A 601 -14.24 -1.59 -4.65
N GLY A 602 -13.23 -1.15 -3.92
CA GLY A 602 -12.78 0.24 -3.93
C GLY A 602 -12.11 0.67 -5.24
N PRO A 603 -12.19 1.95 -5.62
CA PRO A 603 -11.59 2.46 -6.86
C PRO A 603 -10.06 2.30 -6.89
N ARG A 604 -9.42 2.24 -5.74
CA ARG A 604 -7.96 2.08 -5.59
C ARG A 604 -7.44 0.73 -6.07
N ALA A 605 -8.26 -0.32 -5.92
CA ALA A 605 -7.89 -1.68 -6.35
C ALA A 605 -8.06 -1.91 -7.86
N ARG A 606 -8.89 -1.12 -8.51
CA ARG A 606 -9.21 -1.27 -9.94
C ARG A 606 -8.04 -0.90 -10.86
N GLY A 607 -7.12 -0.06 -10.39
CA GLY A 607 -5.93 0.34 -11.14
C GLY A 607 -5.02 -0.84 -11.50
N SER A 608 -4.79 -1.76 -10.56
CA SER A 608 -3.90 -2.92 -10.79
C SER A 608 -4.47 -3.93 -11.80
N THR A 609 -5.78 -4.13 -11.82
CA THR A 609 -6.44 -5.01 -12.79
C THR A 609 -6.46 -4.42 -14.21
N LEU A 610 -6.62 -3.09 -14.33
CA LEU A 610 -6.44 -2.41 -15.61
C LEU A 610 -5.02 -2.57 -16.13
N TYR A 611 -4.02 -2.56 -15.26
CA TYR A 611 -2.63 -2.79 -15.65
C TYR A 611 -2.38 -4.21 -16.17
N ALA A 612 -3.04 -5.21 -15.58
CA ALA A 612 -3.00 -6.59 -16.09
C ALA A 612 -3.61 -6.71 -17.50
N LEU A 613 -4.73 -6.01 -17.76
CA LEU A 613 -5.31 -5.93 -19.11
C LEU A 613 -4.36 -5.27 -20.12
N ILE A 614 -3.67 -4.20 -19.71
CA ILE A 614 -2.65 -3.53 -20.52
C ILE A 614 -1.55 -4.52 -20.92
N ALA A 615 -1.12 -5.40 -20.00
CA ALA A 615 -0.14 -6.43 -20.30
C ALA A 615 -0.62 -7.40 -21.36
N VAL A 616 -1.85 -7.88 -21.26
CA VAL A 616 -2.46 -8.81 -22.23
C VAL A 616 -2.54 -8.16 -23.61
N PHE A 617 -3.05 -6.94 -23.70
CA PHE A 617 -3.14 -6.22 -24.97
C PHE A 617 -1.77 -5.90 -25.56
N GLY A 618 -0.79 -5.52 -24.75
CA GLY A 618 0.59 -5.28 -25.18
C GLY A 618 1.21 -6.54 -25.81
N LEU A 619 1.01 -7.69 -25.17
CA LEU A 619 1.47 -8.98 -25.70
C LEU A 619 0.75 -9.37 -27.01
N LEU A 620 -0.57 -9.12 -27.09
CA LEU A 620 -1.34 -9.37 -28.31
C LEU A 620 -0.84 -8.50 -29.47
N ILE A 621 -0.61 -7.20 -29.25
CA ILE A 621 -0.05 -6.28 -30.24
C ILE A 621 1.32 -6.80 -30.72
N ALA A 622 2.19 -7.22 -29.80
CA ALA A 622 3.50 -7.75 -30.18
C ALA A 622 3.40 -9.07 -30.94
N ALA A 623 2.50 -9.97 -30.54
CA ALA A 623 2.27 -11.24 -31.21
C ALA A 623 1.77 -11.05 -32.66
N VAL A 624 0.75 -10.20 -32.84
CA VAL A 624 0.22 -9.86 -34.16
C VAL A 624 1.29 -9.20 -35.02
N SER A 625 2.05 -8.23 -34.47
CA SER A 625 3.17 -7.60 -35.15
C SER A 625 4.25 -8.59 -35.57
N LEU A 626 4.60 -9.55 -34.72
CA LEU A 626 5.59 -10.58 -35.04
C LEU A 626 5.11 -11.49 -36.15
N VAL A 627 3.86 -11.99 -36.05
CA VAL A 627 3.27 -12.87 -37.10
C VAL A 627 3.16 -12.14 -38.43
N SER A 628 2.68 -10.90 -38.44
CA SER A 628 2.55 -10.07 -39.64
C SER A 628 3.90 -9.82 -40.30
N SER A 629 4.92 -9.39 -39.52
CA SER A 629 6.26 -9.12 -40.09
C SER A 629 6.95 -10.38 -40.59
N THR A 630 6.76 -11.54 -39.92
CA THR A 630 7.31 -12.79 -40.43
C THR A 630 6.58 -13.29 -41.69
N ALA A 631 5.27 -13.02 -41.83
CA ALA A 631 4.49 -13.35 -43.01
C ALA A 631 4.95 -12.55 -44.24
N GLU A 632 5.19 -11.25 -44.10
CA GLU A 632 5.68 -10.39 -45.18
C GLU A 632 7.09 -10.77 -45.62
N GLN A 633 7.96 -11.19 -44.71
CA GLN A 633 9.31 -11.64 -45.05
C GLN A 633 9.36 -13.01 -45.75
N ARG A 634 8.26 -13.78 -45.80
CA ARG A 634 8.23 -15.13 -46.36
C ARG A 634 8.66 -15.15 -47.85
N ARG A 635 8.22 -14.18 -48.66
CA ARG A 635 8.53 -14.12 -50.10
C ARG A 635 10.03 -13.92 -50.30
N GLU A 636 10.64 -12.94 -49.64
CA GLU A 636 12.07 -12.65 -49.72
C GLU A 636 12.93 -13.81 -49.20
N ARG A 637 12.48 -14.50 -48.18
CA ARG A 637 13.19 -15.67 -47.62
C ARG A 637 13.06 -16.92 -48.49
N ARG A 638 11.96 -17.03 -49.27
CA ARG A 638 11.81 -18.12 -50.25
C ARG A 638 12.80 -17.95 -51.42
N SER A 639 12.94 -16.76 -51.97
CA SER A 639 13.90 -16.48 -53.04
C SER A 639 15.34 -16.67 -52.56
N GLU A 640 15.69 -16.24 -51.35
CA GLU A 640 17.00 -16.48 -50.75
C GLU A 640 17.30 -17.98 -50.55
N ALA A 641 16.31 -18.75 -50.01
CA ALA A 641 16.47 -20.19 -49.84
C ALA A 641 16.63 -20.91 -51.21
N ALA A 642 15.88 -20.48 -52.21
CA ALA A 642 16.02 -21.02 -53.60
C ALA A 642 17.39 -20.72 -54.17
N SER A 643 17.91 -19.50 -54.06
CA SER A 643 19.24 -19.12 -54.55
C SER A 643 20.37 -19.88 -53.84
N LEU A 644 20.27 -20.13 -52.52
CA LEU A 644 21.24 -20.95 -51.80
C LEU A 644 21.22 -22.41 -52.27
N ARG A 645 20.06 -22.95 -52.62
CA ARG A 645 19.92 -24.31 -53.17
C ARG A 645 20.54 -24.43 -54.55
N VAL A 646 20.39 -23.42 -55.41
CA VAL A 646 21.03 -23.40 -56.73
C VAL A 646 22.57 -23.44 -56.60
N VAL A 647 23.11 -22.80 -55.57
CA VAL A 647 24.57 -22.84 -55.29
C VAL A 647 25.00 -24.14 -54.59
N GLY A 648 24.08 -25.10 -54.37
CA GLY A 648 24.38 -26.42 -53.80
C GLY A 648 24.30 -26.54 -52.31
N VAL A 649 23.75 -25.54 -51.57
CA VAL A 649 23.56 -25.64 -50.13
C VAL A 649 22.44 -26.62 -49.80
N GLY A 650 22.74 -27.61 -48.94
CA GLY A 650 21.78 -28.65 -48.53
C GLY A 650 20.55 -28.09 -47.82
N VAL A 651 19.39 -28.76 -48.01
CA VAL A 651 18.11 -28.38 -47.34
C VAL A 651 18.28 -28.40 -45.81
N GLY A 652 19.08 -29.34 -45.30
CA GLY A 652 19.36 -29.47 -43.86
C GLY A 652 20.12 -28.27 -43.28
N ASP A 653 21.08 -27.69 -44.04
CA ASP A 653 21.86 -26.53 -43.63
C ASP A 653 21.01 -25.24 -43.63
N VAL A 654 20.14 -25.09 -44.64
CA VAL A 654 19.18 -23.98 -44.68
C VAL A 654 18.21 -24.09 -43.54
N ALA A 655 17.63 -25.25 -43.27
CA ALA A 655 16.74 -25.47 -42.11
C ALA A 655 17.47 -25.29 -40.77
N GLY A 656 18.72 -25.73 -40.70
CA GLY A 656 19.60 -25.53 -39.54
C GLY A 656 19.85 -24.06 -39.23
N SER A 657 20.08 -23.24 -40.27
CA SER A 657 20.28 -21.78 -40.10
C SER A 657 19.03 -21.11 -39.55
N HIS A 658 17.83 -21.50 -39.97
CA HIS A 658 16.59 -20.94 -39.46
C HIS A 658 16.31 -21.34 -38.02
N ARG A 659 16.61 -22.60 -37.62
CA ARG A 659 16.52 -23.05 -36.24
C ARG A 659 17.46 -22.28 -35.34
N ALA A 660 18.69 -22.07 -35.75
CA ALA A 660 19.67 -21.30 -35.03
C ALA A 660 19.24 -19.81 -34.88
N GLU A 661 18.70 -19.22 -35.97
CA GLU A 661 18.12 -17.86 -35.91
C GLU A 661 16.99 -17.77 -34.88
N ALA A 662 16.03 -18.69 -34.92
CA ALA A 662 14.93 -18.75 -33.96
C ALA A 662 15.41 -18.89 -32.50
N ALA A 663 16.41 -19.73 -32.26
CA ALA A 663 17.00 -19.93 -30.95
C ALA A 663 17.71 -18.67 -30.44
N VAL A 664 18.52 -17.99 -31.27
CA VAL A 664 19.21 -16.75 -30.90
C VAL A 664 18.21 -15.65 -30.57
N LEU A 665 17.17 -15.47 -31.39
CA LEU A 665 16.16 -14.44 -31.18
C LEU A 665 15.33 -14.74 -29.89
N GLY A 666 14.89 -15.98 -29.70
CA GLY A 666 14.16 -16.40 -28.50
C GLY A 666 14.98 -16.21 -27.23
N THR A 667 16.25 -16.64 -27.24
CA THR A 667 17.15 -16.46 -26.09
C THR A 667 17.42 -14.99 -25.78
N ALA A 668 17.58 -14.15 -26.82
CA ALA A 668 17.76 -12.71 -26.62
C ALA A 668 16.53 -12.07 -25.94
N VAL A 669 15.33 -12.49 -26.34
CA VAL A 669 14.08 -12.03 -25.70
C VAL A 669 14.04 -12.47 -24.23
N ILE A 670 14.33 -13.75 -23.93
CA ILE A 670 14.31 -14.28 -22.57
C ILE A 670 15.27 -13.50 -21.66
N VAL A 671 16.53 -13.37 -22.09
CA VAL A 671 17.59 -12.78 -21.25
C VAL A 671 17.36 -11.27 -21.08
N VAL A 672 17.22 -10.54 -22.19
CA VAL A 672 17.15 -9.06 -22.10
C VAL A 672 15.84 -8.60 -21.49
N ALA A 673 14.70 -9.23 -21.85
CA ALA A 673 13.43 -8.87 -21.25
C ALA A 673 13.41 -9.25 -19.74
N GLY A 674 13.93 -10.42 -19.37
CA GLY A 674 14.00 -10.84 -17.97
C GLY A 674 14.80 -9.87 -17.10
N VAL A 675 16.00 -9.48 -17.56
CA VAL A 675 16.83 -8.48 -16.87
C VAL A 675 16.15 -7.12 -16.81
N ALA A 676 15.54 -6.68 -17.92
CA ALA A 676 14.87 -5.40 -17.98
C ALA A 676 13.63 -5.35 -17.08
N VAL A 677 12.85 -6.44 -16.98
CA VAL A 677 11.72 -6.55 -16.03
C VAL A 677 12.23 -6.47 -14.60
N TRP A 678 13.31 -7.18 -14.28
CA TRP A 678 13.90 -7.16 -12.94
C TRP A 678 14.34 -5.75 -12.53
N ILE A 679 15.05 -5.04 -13.42
CA ILE A 679 15.46 -3.65 -13.20
C ILE A 679 14.22 -2.75 -13.10
N GLY A 680 13.25 -2.92 -14.01
CA GLY A 680 12.04 -2.11 -14.07
C GLY A 680 11.16 -2.27 -12.83
N CYS A 681 11.02 -3.49 -12.30
CA CYS A 681 10.30 -3.72 -11.05
C CYS A 681 10.96 -2.98 -9.89
N ARG A 682 12.27 -3.12 -9.73
CA ARG A 682 13.01 -2.43 -8.66
C ARG A 682 13.05 -0.91 -8.80
N ALA A 683 12.96 -0.42 -10.04
CA ALA A 683 13.04 1.01 -10.31
C ALA A 683 11.69 1.71 -10.27
N LEU A 684 10.57 1.02 -10.51
CA LEU A 684 9.28 1.65 -10.79
C LEU A 684 8.13 1.18 -9.90
N LEU A 685 8.12 -0.07 -9.38
CA LEU A 685 6.93 -0.62 -8.69
C LEU A 685 6.53 0.18 -7.45
N ASP A 686 7.50 0.65 -6.68
CA ASP A 686 7.29 1.44 -5.46
C ASP A 686 6.84 2.88 -5.74
N VAL A 687 7.04 3.34 -6.99
CA VAL A 687 6.79 4.73 -7.39
C VAL A 687 5.59 4.86 -8.31
N LEU A 688 5.21 3.78 -9.02
CA LEU A 688 4.05 3.79 -9.89
C LEU A 688 2.76 3.97 -9.08
N PRO A 689 1.88 4.93 -9.44
CA PRO A 689 0.63 5.19 -8.71
C PRO A 689 -0.45 4.17 -9.05
N LEU A 690 -0.10 2.90 -9.02
CA LEU A 690 -1.01 1.78 -9.25
C LEU A 690 -1.89 1.52 -8.05
N VAL A 691 -1.34 1.80 -6.88
CA VAL A 691 -2.01 1.76 -5.60
C VAL A 691 -1.73 3.09 -4.93
N VAL A 692 -2.75 3.88 -4.70
CA VAL A 692 -2.60 5.10 -3.90
C VAL A 692 -2.35 4.64 -2.47
N PRO A 693 -1.19 4.96 -1.87
CA PRO A 693 -0.97 4.67 -0.46
C PRO A 693 -2.13 5.27 0.32
N GLY A 694 -2.92 4.41 0.94
CA GLY A 694 -4.00 4.83 1.82
C GLY A 694 -3.44 5.44 3.10
N GLU A 695 -4.25 5.50 4.13
CA GLU A 695 -3.88 5.98 5.47
C GLU A 695 -2.70 5.21 6.07
N PHE A 696 -2.49 3.95 5.65
CA PHE A 696 -1.42 3.08 6.15
C PHE A 696 -0.04 3.32 5.53
N GLY A 697 0.06 4.11 4.46
CA GLY A 697 1.32 4.44 3.81
C GLY A 697 2.09 3.25 3.21
N LEU A 698 1.43 2.09 3.03
CA LEU A 698 2.06 0.92 2.43
C LEU A 698 2.31 1.14 0.95
N LEU A 699 3.54 0.89 0.54
CA LEU A 699 3.96 0.88 -0.85
C LEU A 699 3.84 -0.55 -1.41
N LEU A 700 3.72 -0.66 -2.73
CA LEU A 700 3.85 -1.95 -3.40
C LEU A 700 5.26 -2.52 -3.16
N ASP A 701 5.32 -3.82 -2.92
CA ASP A 701 6.61 -4.50 -2.84
C ASP A 701 7.32 -4.42 -4.19
N ALA A 702 8.51 -3.81 -4.20
CA ALA A 702 9.35 -3.66 -5.38
C ALA A 702 10.08 -4.95 -5.78
N THR A 703 9.94 -6.02 -4.99
CA THR A 703 10.59 -7.30 -5.31
C THR A 703 9.86 -8.01 -6.45
N PRO A 704 10.55 -8.26 -7.59
CA PRO A 704 9.94 -8.99 -8.70
C PRO A 704 9.70 -10.44 -8.28
N ARG A 705 8.55 -10.98 -8.58
CA ARG A 705 8.28 -12.42 -8.42
C ARG A 705 9.00 -13.19 -9.51
N LEU A 706 10.21 -13.64 -9.24
CA LEU A 706 11.12 -14.27 -10.19
C LEU A 706 10.47 -15.40 -10.98
N GLY A 707 9.63 -16.23 -10.36
CA GLY A 707 8.93 -17.31 -11.05
C GLY A 707 7.97 -16.83 -12.14
N LEU A 708 7.18 -15.78 -11.86
CA LEU A 708 6.25 -15.19 -12.84
C LEU A 708 7.00 -14.48 -13.97
N VAL A 709 8.04 -13.73 -13.63
CA VAL A 709 8.87 -13.01 -14.61
C VAL A 709 9.60 -13.99 -15.53
N ALA A 710 10.21 -15.02 -14.94
CA ALA A 710 10.90 -16.07 -15.71
C ALA A 710 9.93 -16.84 -16.59
N GLY A 711 8.77 -17.23 -16.10
CA GLY A 711 7.73 -17.91 -16.84
C GLY A 711 7.24 -17.09 -18.03
N LEU A 712 6.99 -15.80 -17.84
CA LEU A 712 6.55 -14.89 -18.89
C LEU A 712 7.64 -14.64 -19.96
N ALA A 713 8.88 -14.40 -19.52
CA ALA A 713 10.00 -14.20 -20.43
C ALA A 713 10.30 -15.47 -21.25
N PHE A 714 10.28 -16.63 -20.58
CA PHE A 714 10.47 -17.93 -21.25
C PHE A 714 9.35 -18.23 -22.23
N GLY A 715 8.07 -18.05 -21.83
CA GLY A 715 6.91 -18.24 -22.69
C GLY A 715 6.95 -17.33 -23.92
N ALA A 716 7.30 -16.05 -23.75
CA ALA A 716 7.43 -15.12 -24.84
C ALA A 716 8.60 -15.45 -25.77
N GLY A 717 9.76 -15.82 -25.22
CA GLY A 717 10.91 -16.26 -26.02
C GLY A 717 10.63 -17.52 -26.81
N LEU A 718 9.94 -18.48 -26.19
CA LEU A 718 9.47 -19.71 -26.87
C LEU A 718 8.47 -19.40 -27.99
N PHE A 719 7.53 -18.47 -27.74
CA PHE A 719 6.56 -18.02 -28.74
C PHE A 719 7.26 -17.37 -29.94
N VAL A 720 8.22 -16.46 -29.69
CA VAL A 720 9.02 -15.85 -30.75
C VAL A 720 9.77 -16.91 -31.54
N ALA A 721 10.45 -17.83 -30.86
CA ALA A 721 11.17 -18.92 -31.53
C ALA A 721 10.25 -19.82 -32.33
N LEU A 722 9.05 -20.13 -31.83
CA LEU A 722 8.05 -20.96 -32.50
C LEU A 722 7.50 -20.25 -33.75
N VAL A 723 7.13 -18.99 -33.68
CA VAL A 723 6.60 -18.22 -34.83
C VAL A 723 7.66 -18.12 -35.93
N VAL A 724 8.90 -17.82 -35.57
CA VAL A 724 10.01 -17.76 -36.53
C VAL A 724 10.27 -19.15 -37.14
N PHE A 725 10.31 -20.19 -36.32
CA PHE A 725 10.51 -21.57 -36.78
C PHE A 725 9.40 -22.05 -37.72
N LEU A 726 8.11 -21.87 -37.33
CA LEU A 726 7.00 -22.28 -38.20
C LEU A 726 6.99 -21.53 -39.54
N SER A 727 7.25 -20.23 -39.52
CA SER A 727 7.34 -19.43 -40.72
C SER A 727 8.39 -19.99 -41.71
N PHE A 728 9.49 -20.55 -41.18
CA PHE A 728 10.56 -21.13 -42.01
C PHE A 728 10.36 -22.57 -42.40
N ARG A 729 9.69 -23.35 -41.59
CA ARG A 729 9.33 -24.74 -41.94
C ARG A 729 8.51 -24.78 -43.26
N PHE A 730 7.57 -23.82 -43.40
CA PHE A 730 6.80 -23.68 -44.64
C PHE A 730 7.67 -23.20 -45.81
N VAL A 731 8.60 -22.26 -45.57
CA VAL A 731 9.51 -21.75 -46.59
C VAL A 731 10.44 -22.84 -47.13
N ALA A 732 11.04 -23.63 -46.22
CA ALA A 732 11.99 -24.69 -46.63
C ALA A 732 11.35 -25.81 -47.45
N ARG A 733 10.07 -26.13 -47.20
CA ARG A 733 9.32 -27.17 -47.92
C ARG A 733 8.77 -26.69 -49.25
N SER A 734 8.46 -25.42 -49.43
CA SER A 734 7.77 -24.86 -50.59
C SER A 734 8.67 -24.03 -51.53
N SER A 735 9.99 -24.25 -51.52
CA SER A 735 10.96 -23.50 -52.35
C SER A 735 11.67 -24.44 -53.33
N PRO A 736 11.01 -24.92 -54.43
CA PRO A 736 11.70 -25.66 -55.46
C PRO A 736 12.62 -24.72 -56.28
N PRO A 737 13.72 -25.23 -56.86
CA PRO A 737 14.65 -24.43 -57.67
C PRO A 737 14.01 -23.77 -58.90
N SER A 738 12.91 -24.33 -59.42
CA SER A 738 12.14 -23.82 -60.55
C SER A 738 11.46 -22.47 -60.29
N MET A 739 11.30 -22.02 -59.04
CA MET A 739 10.73 -20.70 -58.75
C MET A 739 11.56 -19.51 -59.26
N LEU A 740 12.87 -19.68 -59.41
CA LEU A 740 13.73 -18.60 -59.93
C LEU A 740 13.54 -18.38 -61.43
N SER A 741 13.10 -19.37 -62.19
CA SER A 741 12.77 -19.23 -63.60
C SER A 741 11.43 -18.54 -63.85
N ASP A 742 10.48 -18.65 -62.89
CA ASP A 742 9.17 -17.98 -62.98
C ASP A 742 9.21 -16.50 -62.53
N GLU A 743 10.16 -16.09 -61.64
CA GLU A 743 10.38 -14.69 -61.29
C GLU A 743 11.19 -13.92 -62.37
N ALA A 744 11.88 -14.63 -63.28
CA ALA A 744 12.62 -14.04 -64.40
C ALA A 744 11.76 -13.85 -65.66
N ARG A 745 10.55 -14.42 -65.69
CA ARG A 745 9.53 -14.15 -66.73
C ARG A 745 8.53 -13.11 -66.22
#